data_e46f372451a3fb17e7d008b8f27ea248
#
_entry.id   e46f372451a3fb17e7d008b8f27ea248
#
_cell.length_a   1.000
_cell.length_b   1.000
_cell.length_c   1.000
_cell.angle_alpha   90.00
_cell.angle_beta   90.00
_cell.angle_gamma   90.00
#
_symmetry.space_group_name_H-M   'P 1'
#
loop_
_entity.id
_entity.type
_entity.pdbx_description
1 polymer ?
#
loop_
_entity_poly.entity_id
_entity_poly.type
_entity_poly.pdbx_seq_one_letter_code
_entity_poly.pdbx_strand_id
1 'polypeptide(L)'
;MVLIQRATAVGVLWLAGAATAAAPAVADHPHREVLADNVVPLHYELALTPDAAALTFSGKVAITIDVISAAPTITLNAVGLTFDHAAIDGDTDAAVSFDTALGRATLTFAKAVTTGQHILNIGYHGTIGRTTVGFFAMDYAGPDGPRRTLATNLEPAEARALLPCWDEPARKATFLVSIDVPKDRMAVSNMPIAQVTALSPTTERVRFQPTPKMSTYLLFVGVGDFERIERQVDDVNIGIVVKRGDTGKGAYALDQAAKLLHYYNEYFGVRYPLPKLDLIAAPGEIEGGSMENWGAIFYSQNHLLFDLASSTEQDRQLVFLVVAHEMAHQWFGDLVTMSWWDDLWLNEGFARWMQTYAADDLHPEWETGLQAAAIFEEGKQADSVPSTHPVVQEVNTADQAQQAFDYITYDKGAAIITMINGYVGRERFREGVRRYMRAHAYGNTVDTDLWGPMQQAAGLPILGIEQDFTHQEGLPLVSVSRSSRGTSLVQSRFADDPATLIGVAPQKWRLPLAVGPVEGAKHHILLHGTAAASQSPPLLVNAGQLGYARVLYRAQVFDSLKPHLVTLAAVDQLGLLNDSWAFATAGDAPASQLMDLASLMPPGANPVVWDRLLDIFEQLDRRYPADAQRAAFRRWVLGLLAPMAERIGTGDRPDESSNLQILRDQLLQIQGRMGDDAVIAIAHQQLSAHAGTAAAQRTALNIVAAQADAKTFDALLSRAQQTPDPLEKAHLYQALACVADPALARRMTDIALSNQVPAGSNAGLLERLARRHPDLVWEVLAPRLEDPQLPLSRAQRWRIAGDVAGHSAELQRIADLEAYESRSVPPEARKPFLESVAAIRRNQRIVSRVLPDVDRWIATRSVAAPRAP
;
A
#
# COMPACT_ATOMS: atom_id res chain seq x y z
N MET A 1 -39.41 52.86 -47.45
CA MET A 1 -40.58 52.77 -46.55
C MET A 1 -40.06 51.90 -45.35
N VAL A 2 -39.45 52.52 -44.44
CA VAL A 2 -39.88 52.93 -43.10
C VAL A 2 -40.37 51.77 -42.28
N LEU A 3 -39.56 51.35 -41.26
CA LEU A 3 -39.85 51.63 -39.84
C LEU A 3 -38.68 51.23 -38.96
N ILE A 4 -38.20 52.19 -38.21
CA ILE A 4 -37.27 52.18 -37.14
C ILE A 4 -38.01 51.70 -35.87
N GLN A 5 -37.45 50.71 -35.12
CA GLN A 5 -37.79 50.57 -33.69
C GLN A 5 -36.54 50.48 -32.81
N ARG A 6 -36.51 51.39 -31.87
CA ARG A 6 -35.49 51.55 -30.83
C ARG A 6 -35.54 50.35 -29.83
N ALA A 7 -34.44 49.77 -29.51
CA ALA A 7 -34.29 48.87 -28.32
C ALA A 7 -33.48 49.60 -27.24
N THR A 8 -34.12 49.83 -26.12
CA THR A 8 -33.55 50.33 -24.85
C THR A 8 -32.63 49.32 -24.25
N ALA A 9 -31.39 49.76 -23.94
CA ALA A 9 -30.42 48.97 -23.17
C ALA A 9 -30.85 48.91 -21.71
N VAL A 10 -31.09 47.70 -21.20
CA VAL A 10 -31.19 47.41 -19.77
C VAL A 10 -29.85 46.79 -19.36
N GLY A 11 -29.06 47.53 -18.60
CA GLY A 11 -27.84 47.04 -17.96
C GLY A 11 -28.21 46.08 -16.85
N VAL A 12 -27.82 44.82 -16.99
CA VAL A 12 -27.87 43.83 -15.91
C VAL A 12 -26.50 43.85 -15.23
N LEU A 13 -26.45 44.40 -14.04
CA LEU A 13 -25.33 44.25 -13.12
C LEU A 13 -25.26 42.75 -12.72
N TRP A 14 -24.23 42.06 -13.13
CA TRP A 14 -23.84 40.78 -12.53
C TRP A 14 -23.17 41.05 -11.21
N LEU A 15 -23.89 40.86 -10.11
CA LEU A 15 -23.30 40.62 -8.78
C LEU A 15 -22.71 39.23 -8.82
N ALA A 16 -21.37 39.15 -8.87
CA ALA A 16 -20.64 37.91 -8.62
C ALA A 16 -20.80 37.55 -7.14
N GLY A 17 -21.84 36.83 -6.82
CA GLY A 17 -21.92 36.09 -5.58
C GLY A 17 -20.92 34.96 -5.62
N ALA A 18 -19.86 35.04 -4.82
CA ALA A 18 -19.03 33.88 -4.53
C ALA A 18 -19.93 32.88 -3.77
N ALA A 19 -20.48 31.92 -4.50
CA ALA A 19 -21.07 30.73 -3.89
C ALA A 19 -19.89 29.95 -3.26
N THR A 20 -19.74 30.04 -1.94
CA THR A 20 -18.99 29.05 -1.18
C THR A 20 -19.72 27.72 -1.44
N ALA A 21 -19.10 26.82 -2.18
CA ALA A 21 -19.59 25.47 -2.31
C ALA A 21 -19.66 24.89 -0.89
N ALA A 22 -20.86 24.61 -0.43
CA ALA A 22 -21.06 23.84 0.80
C ALA A 22 -20.41 22.48 0.58
N ALA A 23 -19.66 22.00 1.57
CA ALA A 23 -19.16 20.64 1.56
C ALA A 23 -20.35 19.70 1.29
N PRO A 24 -20.17 18.66 0.46
CA PRO A 24 -21.22 17.68 0.23
C PRO A 24 -21.66 17.12 1.59
N ALA A 25 -22.96 17.12 1.85
CA ALA A 25 -23.50 16.55 3.08
C ALA A 25 -23.16 15.06 3.09
N VAL A 26 -22.47 14.59 4.13
CA VAL A 26 -22.29 13.16 4.40
C VAL A 26 -23.69 12.55 4.43
N ALA A 27 -23.93 11.51 3.60
CA ALA A 27 -25.21 10.84 3.59
C ALA A 27 -25.58 10.38 5.02
N ASP A 28 -26.87 10.44 5.36
CA ASP A 28 -27.35 10.07 6.70
C ASP A 28 -27.22 8.55 6.90
N HIS A 29 -26.07 8.13 7.45
CA HIS A 29 -25.78 6.74 7.82
C HIS A 29 -26.00 6.57 9.34
N PRO A 30 -27.13 6.02 9.77
CA PRO A 30 -27.56 6.01 11.18
C PRO A 30 -26.63 5.23 12.13
N HIS A 31 -25.66 4.49 11.58
CA HIS A 31 -24.69 3.71 12.36
C HIS A 31 -23.28 4.31 12.36
N ARG A 32 -23.05 5.40 11.64
CA ARG A 32 -21.71 6.00 11.50
C ARG A 32 -21.32 6.77 12.76
N GLU A 33 -20.11 6.53 13.24
CA GLU A 33 -19.51 7.18 14.42
C GLU A 33 -19.00 8.59 14.10
N VAL A 34 -19.87 9.47 13.64
CA VAL A 34 -19.55 10.87 13.39
C VAL A 34 -19.96 11.77 14.54
N LEU A 35 -19.30 12.91 14.69
CA LEU A 35 -19.68 13.98 15.61
C LEU A 35 -20.80 14.82 14.99
N ALA A 36 -21.59 15.47 15.87
CA ALA A 36 -22.71 16.29 15.43
C ALA A 36 -22.26 17.53 14.63
N ASP A 37 -23.05 17.91 13.61
CA ASP A 37 -22.77 19.03 12.71
C ASP A 37 -23.06 20.41 13.29
N ASN A 38 -23.55 20.47 14.53
CA ASN A 38 -23.94 21.73 15.18
C ASN A 38 -22.76 22.60 15.63
N VAL A 39 -21.53 22.03 15.64
CA VAL A 39 -20.28 22.74 15.96
C VAL A 39 -19.21 22.27 15.00
N VAL A 40 -18.46 23.20 14.39
CA VAL A 40 -17.37 22.89 13.45
C VAL A 40 -16.06 23.56 13.89
N PRO A 41 -14.91 22.90 13.77
CA PRO A 41 -13.62 23.51 14.07
C PRO A 41 -13.20 24.45 12.93
N LEU A 42 -12.55 25.55 13.26
CA LEU A 42 -11.97 26.48 12.30
C LEU A 42 -10.45 26.57 12.42
N HIS A 43 -9.93 26.55 13.66
CA HIS A 43 -8.51 26.71 13.95
C HIS A 43 -8.12 26.01 15.25
N TYR A 44 -6.95 25.39 15.27
CA TYR A 44 -6.32 24.81 16.45
C TYR A 44 -5.00 25.53 16.74
N GLU A 45 -4.84 26.13 17.92
CA GLU A 45 -3.55 26.54 18.46
C GLU A 45 -3.10 25.49 19.48
N LEU A 46 -2.13 24.65 19.08
CA LEU A 46 -1.64 23.49 19.84
C LEU A 46 -0.25 23.78 20.42
N ALA A 47 -0.09 23.59 21.73
CA ALA A 47 1.21 23.59 22.40
C ALA A 47 1.44 22.26 23.10
N LEU A 48 2.52 21.56 22.74
CA LEU A 48 2.90 20.24 23.25
C LEU A 48 4.20 20.34 24.04
N THR A 49 4.25 19.63 25.16
CA THR A 49 5.46 19.45 25.98
C THR A 49 5.66 17.95 26.22
N PRO A 50 6.39 17.24 25.34
CA PRO A 50 6.66 15.83 25.49
C PRO A 50 7.75 15.57 26.53
N ASP A 51 7.58 14.50 27.33
CA ASP A 51 8.63 13.91 28.17
C ASP A 51 9.03 12.56 27.57
N ALA A 52 10.11 12.58 26.80
CA ALA A 52 10.63 11.39 26.14
C ALA A 52 11.15 10.33 27.13
N ALA A 53 11.52 10.68 28.36
CA ALA A 53 12.00 9.74 29.35
C ALA A 53 10.83 9.02 30.05
N ALA A 54 9.83 9.78 30.50
CA ALA A 54 8.63 9.24 31.14
C ALA A 54 7.64 8.60 30.15
N LEU A 55 7.77 8.85 28.85
CA LEU A 55 6.81 8.48 27.80
C LEU A 55 5.42 9.06 28.07
N THR A 56 5.37 10.33 28.43
CA THR A 56 4.16 11.12 28.63
C THR A 56 4.27 12.45 27.92
N PHE A 57 3.16 13.14 27.77
CA PHE A 57 3.16 14.51 27.28
C PHE A 57 2.05 15.32 27.94
N SER A 58 2.24 16.62 28.04
CA SER A 58 1.17 17.57 28.32
C SER A 58 0.88 18.40 27.08
N GLY A 59 -0.38 18.76 26.90
CA GLY A 59 -0.85 19.58 25.81
C GLY A 59 -1.76 20.70 26.28
N LYS A 60 -1.72 21.83 25.57
CA LYS A 60 -2.71 22.88 25.65
C LYS A 60 -3.22 23.15 24.25
N VAL A 61 -4.53 23.15 24.07
CA VAL A 61 -5.13 23.48 22.79
C VAL A 61 -6.19 24.55 22.96
N ALA A 62 -6.12 25.60 22.14
CA ALA A 62 -7.19 26.56 21.93
C ALA A 62 -7.82 26.28 20.58
N ILE A 63 -9.11 25.89 20.58
CA ILE A 63 -9.85 25.54 19.37
C ILE A 63 -10.84 26.63 19.07
N THR A 64 -10.64 27.39 18.00
CA THR A 64 -11.68 28.28 17.47
C THR A 64 -12.71 27.43 16.76
N ILE A 65 -13.96 27.52 17.22
CA ILE A 65 -15.11 26.79 16.70
C ILE A 65 -16.19 27.76 16.19
N ASP A 66 -17.03 27.28 15.29
CA ASP A 66 -18.28 27.94 14.89
C ASP A 66 -19.46 27.10 15.37
N VAL A 67 -20.27 27.65 16.21
CA VAL A 67 -21.49 27.03 16.75
C VAL A 67 -22.65 27.38 15.83
N ILE A 68 -23.08 26.40 15.02
CA ILE A 68 -24.14 26.56 14.01
C ILE A 68 -25.52 26.65 14.68
N SER A 69 -25.73 25.89 15.75
CA SER A 69 -26.93 25.92 16.57
C SER A 69 -26.57 25.85 18.05
N ALA A 70 -27.23 26.68 18.86
CA ALA A 70 -26.99 26.78 20.31
C ALA A 70 -27.08 25.39 20.97
N ALA A 71 -26.06 25.01 21.75
CA ALA A 71 -25.95 23.69 22.36
C ALA A 71 -25.47 23.76 23.82
N PRO A 72 -26.07 22.99 24.73
CA PRO A 72 -25.61 22.91 26.12
C PRO A 72 -24.34 22.06 26.25
N THR A 73 -24.02 21.26 25.22
CA THR A 73 -22.88 20.33 25.20
C THR A 73 -22.12 20.44 23.90
N ILE A 74 -20.79 20.24 23.97
CA ILE A 74 -19.91 20.07 22.80
C ILE A 74 -19.18 18.75 22.98
N THR A 75 -19.22 17.88 21.97
CA THR A 75 -18.54 16.58 21.98
C THR A 75 -17.36 16.60 21.02
N LEU A 76 -16.22 16.07 21.48
CA LEU A 76 -14.94 15.94 20.77
C LEU A 76 -14.50 14.47 20.77
N ASN A 77 -13.67 14.09 19.80
CA ASN A 77 -12.90 12.84 19.90
C ASN A 77 -11.73 13.05 20.87
N ALA A 78 -11.51 12.08 21.77
CA ALA A 78 -10.40 12.04 22.71
C ALA A 78 -10.20 10.61 23.22
N VAL A 79 -9.01 10.03 23.02
CA VAL A 79 -8.67 8.67 23.41
C VAL A 79 -7.40 8.69 24.26
N GLY A 80 -7.44 8.08 25.43
CA GLY A 80 -6.27 8.00 26.33
C GLY A 80 -5.79 9.34 26.89
N LEU A 81 -6.58 10.41 26.74
CA LEU A 81 -6.29 11.74 27.24
C LEU A 81 -7.03 11.99 28.58
N THR A 82 -6.38 12.72 29.49
CA THR A 82 -6.98 13.23 30.71
C THR A 82 -7.00 14.76 30.62
N PHE A 83 -8.15 15.37 30.86
CA PHE A 83 -8.27 16.83 30.83
C PHE A 83 -8.03 17.42 32.22
N ASP A 84 -7.07 18.34 32.31
CA ASP A 84 -6.78 19.09 33.50
C ASP A 84 -7.75 20.28 33.70
N HIS A 85 -8.17 20.85 32.54
CA HIS A 85 -9.05 22.01 32.47
C HIS A 85 -9.72 22.06 31.10
N ALA A 86 -10.99 22.43 31.06
CA ALA A 86 -11.72 22.77 29.86
C ALA A 86 -12.66 23.95 30.09
N ALA A 87 -12.57 24.99 29.25
CA ALA A 87 -13.38 26.18 29.32
C ALA A 87 -13.69 26.76 27.95
N ILE A 88 -14.75 27.53 27.83
CA ILE A 88 -15.09 28.28 26.62
C ILE A 88 -14.95 29.79 26.88
N ASP A 89 -14.42 30.52 25.90
CA ASP A 89 -14.20 31.99 25.92
C ASP A 89 -13.41 32.48 27.16
N GLY A 90 -12.57 31.63 27.72
CA GLY A 90 -11.63 31.93 28.80
C GLY A 90 -12.21 31.80 30.22
N ASP A 91 -13.50 32.04 30.41
CA ASP A 91 -14.08 32.23 31.73
C ASP A 91 -15.20 31.24 32.12
N THR A 92 -15.68 30.44 31.20
CA THR A 92 -16.79 29.51 31.45
C THR A 92 -16.29 28.06 31.46
N ASP A 93 -16.10 27.52 32.67
CA ASP A 93 -15.70 26.12 32.86
C ASP A 93 -16.75 25.13 32.35
N ALA A 94 -16.31 24.02 31.77
CA ALA A 94 -17.12 22.91 31.37
C ALA A 94 -16.97 21.73 32.35
N ALA A 95 -18.07 21.04 32.61
CA ALA A 95 -18.02 19.70 33.19
C ALA A 95 -17.67 18.69 32.09
N VAL A 96 -16.62 17.89 32.30
CA VAL A 96 -16.13 16.93 31.31
C VAL A 96 -16.58 15.51 31.65
N SER A 97 -17.10 14.79 30.67
CA SER A 97 -17.40 13.37 30.77
C SER A 97 -16.80 12.63 29.59
N PHE A 98 -16.31 11.39 29.81
CA PHE A 98 -15.69 10.58 28.77
C PHE A 98 -16.54 9.35 28.46
N ASP A 99 -16.73 9.08 27.18
CA ASP A 99 -17.20 7.81 26.66
C ASP A 99 -15.98 7.11 26.04
N THR A 100 -15.38 6.22 26.81
CA THR A 100 -14.17 5.50 26.41
C THR A 100 -14.43 4.46 25.34
N ALA A 101 -15.67 3.97 25.20
CA ALA A 101 -16.04 3.00 24.16
C ALA A 101 -16.09 3.66 22.78
N LEU A 102 -16.58 4.90 22.70
CA LEU A 102 -16.64 5.69 21.47
C LEU A 102 -15.43 6.63 21.29
N GLY A 103 -14.48 6.67 22.24
CA GLY A 103 -13.34 7.57 22.18
C GLY A 103 -13.73 9.04 22.17
N ARG A 104 -14.73 9.45 23.00
CA ARG A 104 -15.30 10.80 23.01
C ARG A 104 -15.20 11.47 24.37
N ALA A 105 -15.04 12.80 24.35
CA ALA A 105 -15.16 13.67 25.51
C ALA A 105 -16.32 14.65 25.27
N THR A 106 -17.25 14.76 26.22
CA THR A 106 -18.36 15.70 26.16
C THR A 106 -18.16 16.82 27.20
N LEU A 107 -18.13 18.05 26.73
CA LEU A 107 -18.05 19.28 27.52
C LEU A 107 -19.46 19.77 27.77
N THR A 108 -19.90 19.85 29.03
CA THR A 108 -21.22 20.35 29.43
C THR A 108 -21.08 21.70 30.07
N PHE A 109 -21.80 22.70 29.56
CA PHE A 109 -21.77 24.06 30.03
C PHE A 109 -23.01 24.38 30.87
N ALA A 110 -22.85 25.27 31.88
CA ALA A 110 -23.96 25.70 32.75
C ALA A 110 -25.07 26.45 31.96
N LYS A 111 -24.73 27.07 30.84
CA LYS A 111 -25.63 27.69 29.87
C LYS A 111 -25.29 27.17 28.48
N ALA A 112 -26.32 27.09 27.63
CA ALA A 112 -26.09 26.72 26.23
C ALA A 112 -25.13 27.74 25.58
N VAL A 113 -24.13 27.20 24.83
CA VAL A 113 -23.24 28.02 24.02
C VAL A 113 -24.06 28.59 22.87
N THR A 114 -23.94 29.89 22.66
CA THR A 114 -24.69 30.60 21.62
C THR A 114 -24.13 30.31 20.23
N THR A 115 -24.92 30.62 19.20
CA THR A 115 -24.44 30.58 17.82
C THR A 115 -23.35 31.62 17.57
N GLY A 116 -22.38 31.27 16.72
CA GLY A 116 -21.23 32.07 16.32
C GLY A 116 -19.90 31.48 16.76
N GLN A 117 -18.85 32.29 16.60
CA GLN A 117 -17.49 31.84 16.90
C GLN A 117 -17.20 31.92 18.41
N HIS A 118 -16.55 30.85 18.90
CA HIS A 118 -16.13 30.72 20.29
C HIS A 118 -14.73 30.07 20.33
N ILE A 119 -14.07 30.12 21.47
CA ILE A 119 -12.76 29.51 21.70
C ILE A 119 -12.86 28.52 22.87
N LEU A 120 -12.64 27.22 22.55
CA LEU A 120 -12.45 26.17 23.56
C LEU A 120 -11.00 26.14 24.00
N ASN A 121 -10.72 26.28 25.30
CA ASN A 121 -9.39 26.13 25.88
C ASN A 121 -9.35 24.85 26.70
N ILE A 122 -8.47 23.89 26.32
CA ILE A 122 -8.35 22.60 26.98
C ILE A 122 -6.89 22.38 27.34
N GLY A 123 -6.61 22.17 28.65
CA GLY A 123 -5.35 21.63 29.12
C GLY A 123 -5.49 20.13 29.39
N TYR A 124 -4.52 19.34 28.93
CA TYR A 124 -4.62 17.89 29.02
C TYR A 124 -3.24 17.22 29.06
N HIS A 125 -3.23 15.94 29.38
CA HIS A 125 -2.03 15.09 29.31
C HIS A 125 -2.37 13.71 28.77
N GLY A 126 -1.36 13.04 28.22
CA GLY A 126 -1.46 11.71 27.62
C GLY A 126 -0.17 10.92 27.70
N THR A 127 -0.18 9.74 27.10
CA THR A 127 0.97 8.82 27.06
C THR A 127 1.56 8.72 25.67
N ILE A 128 2.88 8.57 25.58
CA ILE A 128 3.61 8.30 24.34
C ILE A 128 3.74 6.79 24.18
N GLY A 129 3.24 6.25 23.06
CA GLY A 129 3.26 4.82 22.75
C GLY A 129 4.65 4.29 22.38
N ARG A 130 4.73 2.97 22.18
CA ARG A 130 5.92 2.28 21.63
C ARG A 130 5.61 1.53 20.33
N THR A 131 4.36 1.45 19.95
CA THR A 131 3.91 1.03 18.62
C THR A 131 3.88 2.26 17.71
N THR A 132 4.08 2.09 16.43
CA THR A 132 4.23 3.21 15.47
C THR A 132 2.89 3.79 15.00
N VAL A 133 1.95 3.97 15.94
CA VAL A 133 0.60 4.49 15.76
C VAL A 133 0.34 5.57 16.81
N GLY A 134 -0.37 6.62 16.46
CA GLY A 134 -0.65 7.77 17.34
C GLY A 134 0.61 8.60 17.59
N PHE A 135 0.87 9.01 18.85
CA PHE A 135 2.11 9.66 19.27
C PHE A 135 3.01 8.63 19.97
N PHE A 136 4.18 8.36 19.41
CA PHE A 136 5.03 7.24 19.83
C PHE A 136 6.52 7.58 19.89
N ALA A 137 7.29 6.68 20.53
CA ALA A 137 8.73 6.73 20.67
C ALA A 137 9.38 5.54 19.95
N MET A 138 10.46 5.80 19.21
CA MET A 138 11.35 4.80 18.61
C MET A 138 12.75 4.92 19.21
N ASP A 139 13.23 3.81 19.78
CA ASP A 139 14.58 3.72 20.33
C ASP A 139 15.54 3.13 19.29
N TYR A 140 16.73 3.71 19.13
CA TYR A 140 17.74 3.26 18.18
C TYR A 140 19.17 3.47 18.70
N ALA A 141 20.13 2.80 18.07
CA ALA A 141 21.55 3.00 18.36
C ALA A 141 22.07 4.24 17.61
N GLY A 142 22.50 5.25 18.36
CA GLY A 142 23.20 6.41 17.81
C GLY A 142 24.73 6.27 17.91
N PRO A 143 25.50 7.21 17.29
CA PRO A 143 26.97 7.16 17.33
C PRO A 143 27.57 7.14 18.75
N ASP A 144 26.92 7.86 19.68
CA ASP A 144 27.40 8.04 21.06
C ASP A 144 26.55 7.28 22.09
N GLY A 145 25.78 6.26 21.65
CA GLY A 145 24.94 5.43 22.51
C GLY A 145 23.44 5.50 22.15
N PRO A 146 22.56 4.92 22.99
CA PRO A 146 21.13 4.85 22.70
C PRO A 146 20.50 6.24 22.49
N ARG A 147 19.62 6.35 21.54
CA ARG A 147 18.86 7.56 21.18
C ARG A 147 17.38 7.23 21.09
N ARG A 148 16.55 8.26 21.19
CA ARG A 148 15.10 8.17 21.06
C ARG A 148 14.61 9.27 20.14
N THR A 149 13.70 8.91 19.21
CA THR A 149 12.89 9.79 18.39
C THR A 149 11.45 9.69 18.84
N LEU A 150 10.74 10.81 18.87
CA LEU A 150 9.28 10.88 19.00
C LEU A 150 8.70 11.27 17.66
N ALA A 151 7.61 10.63 17.25
CA ALA A 151 6.91 10.95 16.02
C ALA A 151 5.41 10.64 16.13
N THR A 152 4.62 11.19 15.21
CA THR A 152 3.20 10.88 15.07
C THR A 152 2.93 10.11 13.79
N ASN A 153 1.93 9.21 13.85
CA ASN A 153 1.28 8.56 12.72
C ASN A 153 -0.21 8.50 13.06
N LEU A 154 -1.02 9.40 12.46
CA LEU A 154 -2.35 9.72 12.94
C LEU A 154 -3.49 9.21 12.05
N GLU A 155 -3.20 8.58 10.93
CA GLU A 155 -4.18 7.99 10.05
C GLU A 155 -4.59 6.58 10.52
N PRO A 156 -5.90 6.22 10.39
CA PRO A 156 -7.00 7.06 9.93
C PRO A 156 -7.62 7.94 11.03
N ALA A 157 -7.54 7.57 12.31
CA ALA A 157 -8.30 8.21 13.39
C ALA A 157 -7.53 8.22 14.72
N GLU A 158 -6.23 8.52 14.66
CA GLU A 158 -5.33 8.52 15.81
C GLU A 158 -4.98 9.96 16.29
N ALA A 159 -5.44 11.01 15.59
CA ALA A 159 -5.24 12.37 16.06
C ALA A 159 -5.93 12.60 17.42
N ARG A 160 -7.02 11.90 17.70
CA ARG A 160 -7.74 11.88 18.99
C ARG A 160 -6.92 11.37 20.18
N ALA A 161 -5.82 10.66 19.93
CA ALA A 161 -4.86 10.24 20.96
C ALA A 161 -3.74 11.27 21.22
N LEU A 162 -3.58 12.27 20.32
CA LEU A 162 -2.63 13.37 20.46
C LEU A 162 -3.28 14.62 21.06
N LEU A 163 -4.49 14.96 20.60
CA LEU A 163 -5.22 16.16 21.02
C LEU A 163 -6.73 15.95 21.00
N PRO A 164 -7.52 16.65 21.84
CA PRO A 164 -8.96 16.70 21.67
C PRO A 164 -9.32 17.39 20.35
N CYS A 165 -10.10 16.75 19.47
CA CYS A 165 -10.38 17.28 18.13
C CYS A 165 -11.66 16.71 17.50
N TRP A 166 -12.04 17.22 16.36
CA TRP A 166 -12.94 16.58 15.41
C TRP A 166 -12.10 15.72 14.47
N ASP A 167 -11.96 14.44 14.79
CA ASP A 167 -11.07 13.52 14.09
C ASP A 167 -11.78 12.82 12.93
N GLU A 168 -12.17 13.63 11.95
CA GLU A 168 -12.94 13.24 10.77
C GLU A 168 -12.37 13.94 9.53
N PRO A 169 -12.20 13.26 8.38
CA PRO A 169 -11.55 13.84 7.19
C PRO A 169 -12.20 15.13 6.70
N ALA A 170 -13.55 15.25 6.79
CA ALA A 170 -14.30 16.42 6.36
C ALA A 170 -14.21 17.60 7.33
N ARG A 171 -13.69 17.43 8.54
CA ARG A 171 -13.57 18.48 9.55
C ARG A 171 -12.25 19.24 9.46
N LYS A 172 -11.94 19.74 8.26
CA LYS A 172 -10.72 20.50 8.00
C LYS A 172 -10.68 21.81 8.78
N ALA A 173 -9.52 22.08 9.39
CA ALA A 173 -9.21 23.33 10.08
C ALA A 173 -7.76 23.74 9.82
N THR A 174 -7.36 24.94 10.26
CA THR A 174 -5.95 25.37 10.26
C THR A 174 -5.31 25.01 11.60
N PHE A 175 -3.99 24.73 11.60
CA PHE A 175 -3.24 24.35 12.79
C PHE A 175 -2.05 25.28 12.99
N LEU A 176 -1.86 25.74 14.22
CA LEU A 176 -0.69 26.47 14.68
C LEU A 176 -0.03 25.64 15.78
N VAL A 177 1.08 25.00 15.46
CA VAL A 177 1.76 24.06 16.36
C VAL A 177 2.94 24.73 17.06
N SER A 178 3.09 24.44 18.35
CA SER A 178 4.28 24.77 19.15
C SER A 178 4.70 23.55 19.95
N ILE A 179 6.00 23.29 20.02
CA ILE A 179 6.57 22.13 20.72
C ILE A 179 7.71 22.59 21.63
N ASP A 180 7.66 22.20 22.91
CA ASP A 180 8.75 22.43 23.85
C ASP A 180 9.73 21.26 23.79
N VAL A 181 10.99 21.54 23.45
CA VAL A 181 12.00 20.51 23.20
C VAL A 181 13.33 20.84 23.89
N PRO A 182 14.18 19.84 24.18
CA PRO A 182 15.57 20.06 24.51
C PRO A 182 16.31 20.78 23.36
N LYS A 183 17.19 21.71 23.65
CA LYS A 183 17.94 22.51 22.64
C LYS A 183 18.86 21.68 21.73
N ASP A 184 19.19 20.47 22.13
CA ASP A 184 20.00 19.52 21.37
C ASP A 184 19.13 18.57 20.50
N ARG A 185 17.83 18.88 20.36
CA ARG A 185 16.88 18.12 19.54
C ARG A 185 16.24 19.02 18.49
N MET A 186 16.03 18.45 17.29
CA MET A 186 15.27 19.11 16.24
C MET A 186 13.81 18.77 16.40
N ALA A 187 12.94 19.80 16.32
CA ALA A 187 11.51 19.64 16.14
C ALA A 187 11.13 19.80 14.65
N VAL A 188 10.26 18.93 14.15
CA VAL A 188 9.73 18.96 12.77
C VAL A 188 8.21 18.89 12.83
N SER A 189 7.54 19.66 11.95
CA SER A 189 6.08 19.62 11.76
C SER A 189 5.73 19.97 10.31
N ASN A 190 4.44 20.06 9.99
CA ASN A 190 3.91 20.32 8.65
C ASN A 190 4.48 21.61 7.98
N MET A 191 4.68 22.66 8.73
CA MET A 191 5.06 23.99 8.23
C MET A 191 6.48 24.39 8.67
N PRO A 192 7.10 25.41 8.03
CA PRO A 192 8.38 25.94 8.48
C PRO A 192 8.32 26.50 9.90
N ILE A 193 9.46 26.52 10.57
CA ILE A 193 9.62 27.19 11.87
C ILE A 193 9.40 28.70 11.68
N ALA A 194 8.48 29.25 12.48
CA ALA A 194 8.21 30.69 12.55
C ALA A 194 9.05 31.37 13.63
N GLN A 195 9.22 30.72 14.79
CA GLN A 195 9.93 31.29 15.93
C GLN A 195 10.50 30.19 16.83
N VAL A 196 11.69 30.49 17.40
CA VAL A 196 12.29 29.70 18.49
C VAL A 196 12.44 30.59 19.69
N THR A 197 11.92 30.17 20.85
CA THR A 197 11.99 30.93 22.10
C THR A 197 12.60 30.10 23.21
N ALA A 198 13.70 30.55 23.79
CA ALA A 198 14.33 29.86 24.92
C ALA A 198 13.41 29.89 26.15
N LEU A 199 13.12 28.74 26.72
CA LEU A 199 12.31 28.57 27.94
C LEU A 199 13.21 28.43 29.17
N SER A 200 14.35 27.76 29.00
CA SER A 200 15.37 27.54 30.04
C SER A 200 16.77 27.44 29.42
N PRO A 201 17.83 27.26 30.20
CA PRO A 201 19.16 26.97 29.67
C PRO A 201 19.21 25.73 28.75
N THR A 202 18.34 24.75 28.95
CA THR A 202 18.36 23.44 28.27
C THR A 202 17.14 23.18 27.37
N THR A 203 16.08 23.99 27.43
CA THR A 203 14.84 23.80 26.68
C THR A 203 14.45 25.05 25.91
N GLU A 204 13.76 24.86 24.80
CA GLU A 204 13.22 25.91 23.94
C GLU A 204 11.84 25.54 23.42
N ARG A 205 11.05 26.53 23.05
CA ARG A 205 9.80 26.39 22.34
C ARG A 205 10.02 26.67 20.88
N VAL A 206 9.70 25.69 20.05
CA VAL A 206 9.67 25.82 18.59
C VAL A 206 8.25 26.02 18.15
N ARG A 207 7.95 27.18 17.53
CA ARG A 207 6.63 27.51 16.98
C ARG A 207 6.72 27.50 15.46
N PHE A 208 5.80 26.76 14.82
CA PHE A 208 5.71 26.66 13.37
C PHE A 208 4.78 27.72 12.78
N GLN A 209 4.84 27.94 11.47
CA GLN A 209 3.86 28.75 10.77
C GLN A 209 2.49 28.03 10.77
N PRO A 210 1.37 28.77 10.65
CA PRO A 210 0.05 28.14 10.56
C PRO A 210 -0.09 27.35 9.27
N THR A 211 -0.75 26.18 9.33
CA THR A 211 -1.08 25.38 8.14
C THR A 211 -2.20 26.02 7.34
N PRO A 212 -2.33 25.69 6.05
CA PRO A 212 -3.63 25.81 5.37
C PRO A 212 -4.68 24.93 6.05
N LYS A 213 -5.92 25.02 5.57
CA LYS A 213 -7.02 24.20 6.01
C LYS A 213 -6.80 22.75 5.62
N MET A 214 -6.66 21.83 6.59
CA MET A 214 -6.37 20.41 6.38
C MET A 214 -7.09 19.51 7.38
N SER A 215 -7.18 18.21 7.11
CA SER A 215 -7.73 17.20 8.01
C SER A 215 -6.76 16.90 9.16
N THR A 216 -7.30 16.43 10.29
CA THR A 216 -6.53 16.14 11.52
C THR A 216 -5.48 15.06 11.34
N TYR A 217 -5.78 14.01 10.57
CA TYR A 217 -4.88 12.87 10.35
C TYR A 217 -3.57 13.26 9.66
N LEU A 218 -3.54 14.39 8.95
CA LEU A 218 -2.35 14.94 8.27
C LEU A 218 -1.39 15.70 9.19
N LEU A 219 -1.77 15.91 10.47
CA LEU A 219 -0.92 16.62 11.42
C LEU A 219 0.30 15.81 11.80
N PHE A 220 1.49 16.41 11.70
CA PHE A 220 2.74 15.78 12.06
C PHE A 220 3.49 16.52 13.17
N VAL A 221 4.03 15.74 14.11
CA VAL A 221 4.97 16.18 15.15
C VAL A 221 6.12 15.19 15.21
N GLY A 222 7.34 15.67 15.00
CA GLY A 222 8.56 14.89 15.13
C GLY A 222 9.58 15.59 16.03
N VAL A 223 10.23 14.86 16.93
CA VAL A 223 11.32 15.36 17.81
C VAL A 223 12.43 14.32 17.89
N GLY A 224 13.64 14.69 17.52
CA GLY A 224 14.74 13.73 17.50
C GLY A 224 16.13 14.35 17.35
N ASP A 225 17.14 13.48 17.39
CA ASP A 225 18.52 13.84 17.02
C ASP A 225 18.67 13.72 15.50
N PHE A 226 18.09 14.72 14.81
CA PHE A 226 17.98 14.77 13.34
C PHE A 226 19.02 15.66 12.70
N GLU A 227 19.30 15.35 11.44
CA GLU A 227 19.98 16.20 10.48
C GLU A 227 19.08 16.36 9.24
N ARG A 228 19.21 17.52 8.54
CA ARG A 228 18.40 17.83 7.37
C ARG A 228 19.28 18.28 6.22
N ILE A 229 19.14 17.64 5.06
CA ILE A 229 19.67 18.15 3.78
C ILE A 229 18.53 18.73 2.97
N GLU A 230 18.78 19.71 2.12
CA GLU A 230 17.71 20.44 1.45
C GLU A 230 18.06 20.85 0.02
N ARG A 231 17.02 21.14 -0.75
CA ARG A 231 17.11 21.69 -2.11
C ARG A 231 15.89 22.59 -2.38
N GLN A 232 16.13 23.76 -2.99
CA GLN A 232 15.05 24.63 -3.47
C GLN A 232 14.58 24.17 -4.85
N VAL A 233 13.28 23.97 -5.04
CA VAL A 233 12.63 23.56 -6.29
C VAL A 233 11.29 24.28 -6.41
N ASP A 234 11.05 25.00 -7.51
CA ASP A 234 9.77 25.66 -7.81
C ASP A 234 9.18 26.46 -6.62
N ASP A 235 9.99 27.26 -5.95
CA ASP A 235 9.63 28.04 -4.76
C ASP A 235 9.34 27.21 -3.47
N VAL A 236 9.58 25.91 -3.50
CA VAL A 236 9.43 25.00 -2.37
C VAL A 236 10.79 24.55 -1.84
N ASN A 237 11.02 24.63 -0.55
CA ASN A 237 12.19 24.04 0.10
C ASN A 237 11.95 22.58 0.42
N ILE A 238 12.51 21.66 -0.39
CA ILE A 238 12.45 20.22 -0.13
C ILE A 238 13.56 19.83 0.83
N GLY A 239 13.22 19.13 1.90
CA GLY A 239 14.17 18.60 2.89
C GLY A 239 14.10 17.09 3.03
N ILE A 240 15.25 16.45 3.24
CA ILE A 240 15.32 15.08 3.73
C ILE A 240 15.80 15.14 5.19
N VAL A 241 14.96 14.68 6.10
CA VAL A 241 15.24 14.66 7.55
C VAL A 241 15.56 13.22 7.94
N VAL A 242 16.73 13.03 8.50
CA VAL A 242 17.24 11.71 8.89
C VAL A 242 17.83 11.76 10.30
N LYS A 243 18.00 10.60 10.94
CA LYS A 243 18.81 10.56 12.15
C LYS A 243 20.24 11.02 11.86
N ARG A 244 20.91 11.57 12.87
CA ARG A 244 22.30 12.04 12.75
C ARG A 244 23.22 10.98 12.13
N GLY A 245 23.96 11.39 11.09
CA GLY A 245 24.94 10.57 10.39
C GLY A 245 24.42 9.87 9.13
N ASP A 246 23.12 9.92 8.81
CA ASP A 246 22.53 9.25 7.64
C ASP A 246 22.24 10.18 6.44
N THR A 247 22.67 11.43 6.48
CA THR A 247 22.38 12.43 5.40
C THR A 247 22.81 11.95 4.02
N GLY A 248 23.94 11.23 3.91
CA GLY A 248 24.42 10.68 2.64
C GLY A 248 23.45 9.67 2.00
N LYS A 249 22.68 8.93 2.82
CA LYS A 249 21.70 7.95 2.36
C LYS A 249 20.41 8.60 1.83
N GLY A 250 20.14 9.86 2.19
CA GLY A 250 18.98 10.64 1.73
C GLY A 250 19.18 11.33 0.37
N ALA A 251 20.37 11.34 -0.18
CA ALA A 251 20.69 12.13 -1.37
C ALA A 251 19.89 11.68 -2.61
N TYR A 252 19.69 10.38 -2.78
CA TYR A 252 18.90 9.83 -3.89
C TYR A 252 17.44 10.26 -3.80
N ALA A 253 16.82 10.12 -2.63
CA ALA A 253 15.43 10.52 -2.43
C ALA A 253 15.23 12.03 -2.65
N LEU A 254 16.20 12.88 -2.23
CA LEU A 254 16.15 14.33 -2.47
C LEU A 254 16.18 14.66 -3.97
N ASP A 255 17.00 13.95 -4.74
CA ASP A 255 17.06 14.13 -6.20
C ASP A 255 15.74 13.72 -6.88
N GLN A 256 15.17 12.59 -6.47
CA GLN A 256 13.92 12.12 -7.06
C GLN A 256 12.72 12.99 -6.62
N ALA A 257 12.62 13.37 -5.34
CA ALA A 257 11.60 14.29 -4.85
C ALA A 257 11.59 15.63 -5.60
N ALA A 258 12.78 16.15 -5.93
CA ALA A 258 12.91 17.37 -6.72
C ALA A 258 12.30 17.25 -8.14
N LYS A 259 12.53 16.11 -8.80
CA LYS A 259 11.97 15.81 -10.14
C LYS A 259 10.44 15.59 -10.05
N LEU A 260 9.99 14.84 -9.04
CA LEU A 260 8.58 14.53 -8.82
C LEU A 260 7.75 15.77 -8.49
N LEU A 261 8.26 16.70 -7.66
CA LEU A 261 7.56 17.95 -7.38
C LEU A 261 7.28 18.76 -8.64
N HIS A 262 8.30 18.93 -9.49
CA HIS A 262 8.14 19.61 -10.77
C HIS A 262 7.13 18.89 -11.67
N TYR A 263 7.28 17.57 -11.81
CA TYR A 263 6.39 16.72 -12.61
C TYR A 263 4.93 16.83 -12.16
N TYR A 264 4.66 16.75 -10.85
CA TYR A 264 3.31 16.82 -10.29
C TYR A 264 2.70 18.23 -10.41
N ASN A 265 3.47 19.28 -10.19
CA ASN A 265 3.04 20.66 -10.46
C ASN A 265 2.51 20.83 -11.90
N GLU A 266 3.21 20.24 -12.88
CA GLU A 266 2.80 20.27 -14.27
C GLU A 266 1.63 19.33 -14.55
N TYR A 267 1.64 18.12 -14.00
CA TYR A 267 0.60 17.12 -14.25
C TYR A 267 -0.76 17.60 -13.74
N PHE A 268 -0.84 17.99 -12.46
CA PHE A 268 -2.09 18.37 -11.81
C PHE A 268 -2.57 19.78 -12.21
N GLY A 269 -1.69 20.64 -12.70
CA GLY A 269 -2.02 22.01 -13.10
C GLY A 269 -2.46 22.89 -11.93
N VAL A 270 -2.18 22.48 -10.72
CA VAL A 270 -2.24 23.22 -9.45
C VAL A 270 -0.89 23.01 -8.76
N ARG A 271 -0.19 24.09 -8.46
CA ARG A 271 1.12 24.02 -7.79
C ARG A 271 0.97 23.51 -6.35
N TYR A 272 1.99 22.81 -5.90
CA TYR A 272 2.12 22.47 -4.48
C TYR A 272 2.03 23.75 -3.63
N PRO A 273 1.14 23.79 -2.62
CA PRO A 273 0.79 25.06 -1.98
C PRO A 273 1.64 25.43 -0.77
N LEU A 274 2.44 24.50 -0.22
CA LEU A 274 3.23 24.79 0.98
C LEU A 274 4.64 25.28 0.63
N PRO A 275 5.27 26.12 1.48
CA PRO A 275 6.60 26.65 1.22
C PRO A 275 7.72 25.63 1.44
N LYS A 276 7.42 24.49 2.06
CA LYS A 276 8.38 23.41 2.27
C LYS A 276 7.73 22.05 2.07
N LEU A 277 8.56 21.02 1.82
CA LEU A 277 8.20 19.62 1.81
C LEU A 277 9.34 18.82 2.45
N ASP A 278 9.15 18.34 3.67
CA ASP A 278 10.11 17.46 4.35
C ASP A 278 9.71 15.99 4.15
N LEU A 279 10.68 15.17 3.75
CA LEU A 279 10.60 13.73 3.71
C LEU A 279 11.45 13.22 4.90
N ILE A 280 10.83 12.54 5.84
CA ILE A 280 11.40 12.25 7.15
C ILE A 280 11.56 10.73 7.30
N ALA A 281 12.80 10.25 7.47
CA ALA A 281 13.07 8.83 7.72
C ALA A 281 12.90 8.50 9.21
N ALA A 282 12.04 7.57 9.53
CA ALA A 282 12.04 6.91 10.83
C ALA A 282 13.38 6.19 11.07
N PRO A 283 13.85 6.05 12.32
CA PRO A 283 15.02 5.22 12.60
C PRO A 283 14.70 3.70 12.63
N GLY A 284 13.69 3.27 11.91
CA GLY A 284 13.17 1.90 11.82
C GLY A 284 12.02 1.79 10.84
N GLU A 285 11.14 0.83 11.07
CA GLU A 285 9.92 0.62 10.30
C GLU A 285 8.72 1.25 11.02
N ILE A 286 7.76 1.79 10.25
CA ILE A 286 6.48 2.29 10.78
C ILE A 286 5.31 1.46 10.26
N GLU A 287 4.21 1.45 10.98
CA GLU A 287 2.96 0.81 10.52
C GLU A 287 2.45 1.52 9.27
N GLY A 288 2.01 0.75 8.28
CA GLY A 288 1.66 1.26 6.95
C GLY A 288 2.85 1.50 6.02
N GLY A 289 4.09 1.59 6.54
CA GLY A 289 5.31 1.80 5.76
C GLY A 289 5.68 3.24 5.53
N SER A 290 4.70 4.11 5.24
CA SER A 290 4.85 5.56 5.08
C SER A 290 3.55 6.27 5.44
N MET A 291 3.59 7.60 5.54
CA MET A 291 2.44 8.46 5.85
C MET A 291 2.61 9.85 5.22
N GLU A 292 1.64 10.27 4.47
CA GLU A 292 1.66 11.45 3.60
C GLU A 292 1.52 12.80 4.30
N ASN A 293 1.66 12.92 5.62
CA ASN A 293 1.43 14.18 6.36
C ASN A 293 1.80 15.44 5.57
N TRP A 294 0.86 16.36 5.36
CA TRP A 294 1.04 17.48 4.44
C TRP A 294 2.26 18.33 4.76
N GLY A 295 3.24 18.35 3.87
CA GLY A 295 4.50 19.05 4.04
C GLY A 295 5.54 18.38 4.96
N ALA A 296 5.23 17.20 5.53
CA ALA A 296 6.09 16.48 6.48
C ALA A 296 5.90 14.97 6.36
N ILE A 297 6.11 14.41 5.17
CA ILE A 297 5.90 13.00 4.84
C ILE A 297 6.82 12.12 5.70
N PHE A 298 6.26 11.10 6.34
CA PHE A 298 7.00 10.23 7.25
C PHE A 298 7.16 8.84 6.65
N TYR A 299 8.39 8.30 6.63
CA TYR A 299 8.73 7.06 5.95
C TYR A 299 9.40 6.05 6.89
N SER A 300 9.14 4.77 6.69
CA SER A 300 10.07 3.73 7.09
C SER A 300 11.43 3.97 6.44
N GLN A 301 12.53 3.68 7.16
CA GLN A 301 13.88 4.00 6.66
C GLN A 301 14.19 3.39 5.28
N ASN A 302 13.75 2.16 5.00
CA ASN A 302 13.96 1.46 3.73
C ASN A 302 13.12 2.00 2.58
N HIS A 303 12.12 2.84 2.85
CA HIS A 303 11.31 3.52 1.86
C HIS A 303 11.87 4.87 1.41
N LEU A 304 12.86 5.41 2.13
CA LEU A 304 13.46 6.71 1.83
C LEU A 304 14.98 6.65 1.67
N LEU A 305 15.68 5.78 2.41
CA LEU A 305 17.12 5.78 2.44
C LEU A 305 17.71 4.80 1.42
N PHE A 306 18.65 5.29 0.64
CA PHE A 306 19.40 4.52 -0.34
C PHE A 306 20.91 4.65 -0.07
N ASP A 307 21.55 3.53 0.29
CA ASP A 307 22.99 3.47 0.55
C ASP A 307 23.68 2.72 -0.60
N LEU A 308 24.55 3.41 -1.34
CA LEU A 308 25.31 2.82 -2.45
C LEU A 308 26.12 1.60 -2.06
N ALA A 309 26.50 1.45 -0.77
CA ALA A 309 27.29 0.32 -0.29
C ALA A 309 26.47 -0.93 0.02
N SER A 310 25.17 -0.78 0.27
CA SER A 310 24.32 -1.87 0.77
C SER A 310 22.97 -2.03 0.06
N SER A 311 22.51 -1.01 -0.69
CA SER A 311 21.22 -1.05 -1.41
C SER A 311 21.38 -1.64 -2.81
N THR A 312 20.31 -2.32 -3.27
CA THR A 312 20.20 -2.96 -4.58
C THR A 312 19.47 -2.07 -5.57
N GLU A 313 19.37 -2.49 -6.84
CA GLU A 313 18.55 -1.81 -7.83
C GLU A 313 17.05 -1.91 -7.52
N GLN A 314 16.62 -3.02 -6.90
CA GLN A 314 15.26 -3.17 -6.39
C GLN A 314 14.96 -2.14 -5.27
N ASP A 315 15.91 -1.92 -4.35
CA ASP A 315 15.76 -0.89 -3.32
C ASP A 315 15.68 0.51 -3.94
N ARG A 316 16.44 0.79 -5.01
CA ARG A 316 16.41 2.04 -5.76
C ARG A 316 15.02 2.32 -6.35
N GLN A 317 14.45 1.34 -7.03
CA GLN A 317 13.09 1.43 -7.59
C GLN A 317 12.06 1.59 -6.48
N LEU A 318 12.17 0.83 -5.38
CA LEU A 318 11.27 0.92 -4.23
C LEU A 318 11.25 2.34 -3.64
N VAL A 319 12.43 2.92 -3.35
CA VAL A 319 12.52 4.29 -2.80
C VAL A 319 11.85 5.30 -3.75
N PHE A 320 12.09 5.20 -5.07
CA PHE A 320 11.43 6.09 -6.03
C PHE A 320 9.91 5.93 -5.99
N LEU A 321 9.42 4.69 -6.06
CA LEU A 321 7.98 4.40 -6.13
C LEU A 321 7.25 4.85 -4.87
N VAL A 322 7.83 4.62 -3.69
CA VAL A 322 7.21 5.07 -2.44
C VAL A 322 7.27 6.60 -2.32
N VAL A 323 8.41 7.24 -2.66
CA VAL A 323 8.49 8.71 -2.68
C VAL A 323 7.46 9.30 -3.67
N ALA A 324 7.28 8.68 -4.84
CA ALA A 324 6.30 9.12 -5.83
C ALA A 324 4.85 8.95 -5.32
N HIS A 325 4.56 7.86 -4.60
CA HIS A 325 3.26 7.60 -3.96
C HIS A 325 2.92 8.70 -2.94
N GLU A 326 3.77 8.86 -1.93
CA GLU A 326 3.55 9.81 -0.84
C GLU A 326 3.51 11.27 -1.33
N MET A 327 4.30 11.60 -2.34
CA MET A 327 4.24 12.93 -2.94
C MET A 327 2.98 13.16 -3.78
N ALA A 328 2.36 12.12 -4.36
CA ALA A 328 1.09 12.25 -5.07
C ALA A 328 -0.06 12.59 -4.13
N HIS A 329 -0.02 12.07 -2.90
CA HIS A 329 -0.96 12.40 -1.84
C HIS A 329 -1.00 13.88 -1.50
N GLN A 330 0.08 14.63 -1.70
CA GLN A 330 0.10 16.07 -1.44
C GLN A 330 -0.97 16.82 -2.27
N TRP A 331 -1.56 16.18 -3.29
CA TRP A 331 -2.73 16.63 -4.05
C TRP A 331 -3.94 15.75 -3.81
N PHE A 332 -3.81 14.41 -4.01
CA PHE A 332 -4.87 13.43 -3.74
C PHE A 332 -4.75 12.91 -2.31
N GLY A 333 -5.51 13.48 -1.39
CA GLY A 333 -5.47 13.20 0.04
C GLY A 333 -5.35 14.46 0.86
N ASP A 334 -4.39 15.34 0.55
CA ASP A 334 -4.07 16.52 1.34
C ASP A 334 -4.79 17.78 0.83
N LEU A 335 -4.49 18.19 -0.42
CA LEU A 335 -5.13 19.34 -1.03
C LEU A 335 -6.63 19.10 -1.25
N VAL A 336 -6.96 17.94 -1.82
CA VAL A 336 -8.35 17.47 -2.00
C VAL A 336 -8.46 16.13 -1.26
N THR A 337 -9.31 16.05 -0.24
CA THR A 337 -9.45 14.89 0.64
C THR A 337 -10.84 14.26 0.46
N MET A 338 -10.98 12.95 0.59
CA MET A 338 -12.29 12.29 0.65
C MET A 338 -13.14 12.89 1.76
N SER A 339 -14.47 12.90 1.57
CA SER A 339 -15.41 13.38 2.59
C SER A 339 -15.50 12.43 3.78
N TRP A 340 -15.34 11.14 3.52
CA TRP A 340 -15.32 10.08 4.52
C TRP A 340 -14.51 8.87 4.02
N TRP A 341 -14.16 7.98 4.91
CA TRP A 341 -13.35 6.78 4.65
C TRP A 341 -13.97 5.79 3.65
N ASP A 342 -15.27 5.93 3.30
CA ASP A 342 -15.92 5.17 2.23
C ASP A 342 -15.18 5.32 0.89
N ASP A 343 -14.64 6.52 0.65
CA ASP A 343 -13.93 6.92 -0.56
C ASP A 343 -12.40 6.97 -0.39
N LEU A 344 -11.84 6.20 0.56
CA LEU A 344 -10.38 6.14 0.81
C LEU A 344 -9.58 5.87 -0.48
N TRP A 345 -10.14 5.12 -1.41
CA TRP A 345 -9.51 4.84 -2.70
C TRP A 345 -9.22 6.07 -3.57
N LEU A 346 -9.92 7.20 -3.34
CA LEU A 346 -9.60 8.48 -4.00
C LEU A 346 -8.22 9.01 -3.57
N ASN A 347 -7.75 8.65 -2.38
CA ASN A 347 -6.39 8.91 -1.94
C ASN A 347 -5.47 7.80 -2.46
N GLU A 348 -5.67 6.58 -1.99
CA GLU A 348 -4.74 5.46 -2.11
C GLU A 348 -4.66 4.86 -3.52
N GLY A 349 -5.80 4.63 -4.16
CA GLY A 349 -5.86 4.13 -5.52
C GLY A 349 -5.23 5.10 -6.51
N PHE A 350 -5.41 6.43 -6.29
CA PHE A 350 -4.78 7.45 -7.12
C PHE A 350 -3.28 7.57 -6.88
N ALA A 351 -2.82 7.56 -5.63
CA ALA A 351 -1.39 7.60 -5.33
C ALA A 351 -0.69 6.33 -5.87
N ARG A 352 -1.32 5.16 -5.70
CA ARG A 352 -0.85 3.89 -6.25
C ARG A 352 -0.74 3.89 -7.79
N TRP A 353 -1.75 4.46 -8.46
CA TRP A 353 -1.70 4.63 -9.91
C TRP A 353 -0.65 5.66 -10.32
N MET A 354 -0.57 6.82 -9.64
CA MET A 354 0.30 7.93 -10.00
C MET A 354 1.78 7.61 -9.79
N GLN A 355 2.15 6.81 -8.78
CA GLN A 355 3.53 6.35 -8.59
C GLN A 355 4.04 5.58 -9.82
N THR A 356 3.20 4.69 -10.38
CA THR A 356 3.53 3.92 -11.59
C THR A 356 3.59 4.81 -12.81
N TYR A 357 2.60 5.70 -12.95
CA TYR A 357 2.48 6.61 -14.08
C TYR A 357 3.65 7.61 -14.15
N ALA A 358 4.06 8.16 -13.00
CA ALA A 358 5.22 9.04 -12.92
C ALA A 358 6.53 8.29 -13.16
N ALA A 359 6.64 7.04 -12.69
CA ALA A 359 7.80 6.21 -12.94
C ALA A 359 7.97 5.87 -14.43
N ASP A 360 6.89 5.54 -15.14
CA ASP A 360 6.94 5.29 -16.59
C ASP A 360 7.40 6.53 -17.38
N ASP A 361 7.01 7.72 -16.95
CA ASP A 361 7.40 8.97 -17.63
C ASP A 361 8.84 9.41 -17.28
N LEU A 362 9.29 9.22 -16.04
CA LEU A 362 10.60 9.68 -15.56
C LEU A 362 11.70 8.60 -15.68
N HIS A 363 11.33 7.34 -15.66
CA HIS A 363 12.20 6.16 -15.69
C HIS A 363 11.62 5.06 -16.61
N PRO A 364 11.42 5.33 -17.92
CA PRO A 364 10.82 4.36 -18.85
C PRO A 364 11.59 3.05 -18.95
N GLU A 365 12.90 3.07 -18.63
CA GLU A 365 13.76 1.88 -18.59
C GLU A 365 13.37 0.85 -17.52
N TRP A 366 12.54 1.22 -16.54
CA TRP A 366 12.06 0.30 -15.50
C TRP A 366 10.80 -0.48 -15.91
N GLU A 367 10.11 -0.03 -16.97
CA GLU A 367 8.87 -0.68 -17.44
C GLU A 367 7.85 -0.86 -16.30
N THR A 368 7.65 0.17 -15.46
CA THR A 368 6.82 0.09 -14.25
C THR A 368 5.36 -0.21 -14.53
N GLY A 369 4.83 0.21 -15.68
CA GLY A 369 3.50 -0.19 -16.13
C GLY A 369 3.37 -1.70 -16.37
N LEU A 370 4.44 -2.36 -16.83
CA LEU A 370 4.49 -3.81 -16.94
C LEU A 370 4.57 -4.48 -15.56
N GLN A 371 5.37 -3.94 -14.65
CA GLN A 371 5.44 -4.41 -13.25
C GLN A 371 4.09 -4.25 -12.53
N ALA A 372 3.38 -3.13 -12.77
CA ALA A 372 2.05 -2.86 -12.21
C ALA A 372 1.02 -3.93 -12.62
N ALA A 373 1.12 -4.48 -13.84
CA ALA A 373 0.26 -5.58 -14.26
C ALA A 373 0.44 -6.86 -13.39
N ALA A 374 1.63 -7.06 -12.80
CA ALA A 374 1.86 -8.12 -11.83
C ALA A 374 1.29 -7.74 -10.42
N ILE A 375 1.40 -6.48 -10.03
CA ILE A 375 0.88 -5.97 -8.75
C ILE A 375 -0.66 -6.01 -8.73
N PHE A 376 -1.33 -5.64 -9.82
CA PHE A 376 -2.81 -5.71 -9.92
C PHE A 376 -3.37 -7.13 -9.78
N GLU A 377 -2.52 -8.17 -9.83
CA GLU A 377 -2.92 -9.53 -9.51
C GLU A 377 -3.30 -9.72 -8.02
N GLU A 378 -2.69 -8.95 -7.11
CA GLU A 378 -3.08 -8.93 -5.68
C GLU A 378 -4.54 -8.43 -5.54
N GLY A 379 -4.85 -7.30 -6.20
CA GLY A 379 -6.23 -6.79 -6.26
C GLY A 379 -7.22 -7.77 -6.89
N LYS A 380 -6.87 -8.42 -8.02
CA LYS A 380 -7.72 -9.45 -8.64
C LYS A 380 -7.89 -10.68 -7.75
N GLN A 381 -6.88 -11.05 -6.99
CA GLN A 381 -6.97 -12.16 -6.04
C GLN A 381 -7.87 -11.81 -4.85
N ALA A 382 -7.70 -10.63 -4.25
CA ALA A 382 -8.57 -10.13 -3.18
C ALA A 382 -10.03 -9.98 -3.65
N ASP A 383 -10.25 -9.58 -4.90
CA ASP A 383 -11.58 -9.41 -5.48
C ASP A 383 -12.26 -10.73 -5.93
N SER A 384 -11.53 -11.85 -5.88
CA SER A 384 -12.02 -13.17 -6.28
C SER A 384 -12.53 -14.04 -5.14
N VAL A 385 -12.42 -13.58 -3.89
CA VAL A 385 -12.83 -14.34 -2.69
C VAL A 385 -14.17 -13.87 -2.14
N PRO A 386 -14.87 -14.69 -1.32
CA PRO A 386 -16.19 -14.32 -0.76
C PRO A 386 -16.18 -13.12 0.18
N SER A 387 -15.03 -12.77 0.73
CA SER A 387 -14.83 -11.61 1.61
C SER A 387 -14.58 -10.30 0.87
N THR A 388 -14.58 -10.33 -0.47
CA THR A 388 -14.44 -9.10 -1.28
C THR A 388 -15.57 -8.12 -1.02
N HIS A 389 -15.31 -6.88 -1.34
CA HIS A 389 -16.26 -5.77 -1.19
C HIS A 389 -16.12 -4.79 -2.36
N PRO A 390 -17.09 -3.89 -2.55
CA PRO A 390 -16.94 -2.76 -3.48
C PRO A 390 -15.73 -1.88 -3.10
N VAL A 391 -15.15 -1.19 -4.06
CA VAL A 391 -14.07 -0.20 -3.80
C VAL A 391 -14.59 0.94 -2.90
N VAL A 392 -15.78 1.45 -3.22
CA VAL A 392 -16.53 2.34 -2.33
C VAL A 392 -17.28 1.46 -1.33
N GLN A 393 -16.81 1.42 -0.10
CA GLN A 393 -17.37 0.57 0.93
C GLN A 393 -17.93 1.39 2.09
N GLU A 394 -18.97 0.89 2.76
CA GLU A 394 -19.53 1.56 3.93
C GLU A 394 -18.59 1.41 5.13
N VAL A 395 -18.07 2.55 5.63
CA VAL A 395 -17.20 2.63 6.80
C VAL A 395 -17.93 3.37 7.91
N ASN A 396 -18.21 2.69 9.02
CA ASN A 396 -18.98 3.24 10.12
C ASN A 396 -18.14 3.56 11.36
N THR A 397 -17.02 2.86 11.57
CA THR A 397 -16.16 2.98 12.76
C THR A 397 -14.70 3.23 12.40
N ALA A 398 -13.89 3.68 13.38
CA ALA A 398 -12.44 3.84 13.22
C ALA A 398 -11.74 2.50 12.91
N ASP A 399 -12.16 1.39 13.53
CA ASP A 399 -11.61 0.06 13.25
C ASP A 399 -11.92 -0.41 11.83
N GLN A 400 -13.09 -0.05 11.26
CA GLN A 400 -13.40 -0.31 9.85
C GLN A 400 -12.59 0.57 8.91
N ALA A 401 -12.34 1.83 9.26
CA ALA A 401 -11.46 2.70 8.49
C ALA A 401 -10.04 2.12 8.39
N GLN A 402 -9.49 1.58 9.50
CA GLN A 402 -8.20 0.88 9.48
C GLN A 402 -8.18 -0.36 8.57
N GLN A 403 -9.30 -1.06 8.42
CA GLN A 403 -9.41 -2.23 7.55
C GLN A 403 -9.65 -1.88 6.07
N ALA A 404 -10.00 -0.63 5.77
CA ALA A 404 -10.16 -0.16 4.41
C ALA A 404 -8.82 -0.02 3.65
N PHE A 405 -7.68 -0.06 4.36
CA PHE A 405 -6.34 -0.09 3.77
C PHE A 405 -5.99 -1.49 3.29
N ASP A 406 -6.53 -1.90 2.15
CA ASP A 406 -6.41 -3.23 1.59
C ASP A 406 -6.18 -3.25 0.07
N TYR A 407 -5.95 -4.43 -0.51
CA TYR A 407 -5.70 -4.61 -1.95
C TYR A 407 -6.86 -4.15 -2.86
N ILE A 408 -8.09 -4.05 -2.33
CA ILE A 408 -9.22 -3.52 -3.11
C ILE A 408 -9.10 -2.00 -3.23
N THR A 409 -8.85 -1.32 -2.14
CA THR A 409 -8.66 0.14 -2.11
C THR A 409 -7.45 0.57 -2.95
N TYR A 410 -6.30 -0.10 -2.77
CA TYR A 410 -5.05 0.23 -3.47
C TYR A 410 -4.99 -0.31 -4.89
N ASP A 411 -4.97 -1.63 -5.06
CA ASP A 411 -4.59 -2.26 -6.32
C ASP A 411 -5.77 -2.39 -7.30
N LYS A 412 -6.97 -2.77 -6.84
CA LYS A 412 -8.17 -2.69 -7.69
C LYS A 412 -8.50 -1.24 -8.01
N GLY A 413 -8.40 -0.32 -7.05
CA GLY A 413 -8.56 1.13 -7.27
C GLY A 413 -7.64 1.64 -8.38
N ALA A 414 -6.32 1.40 -8.27
CA ALA A 414 -5.33 1.79 -9.28
C ALA A 414 -5.55 1.08 -10.64
N ALA A 415 -5.96 -0.18 -10.65
CA ALA A 415 -6.26 -0.91 -11.87
C ALA A 415 -7.47 -0.34 -12.62
N ILE A 416 -8.52 0.10 -11.89
CA ILE A 416 -9.68 0.78 -12.47
C ILE A 416 -9.28 2.12 -13.08
N ILE A 417 -8.46 2.91 -12.37
CA ILE A 417 -7.93 4.17 -12.87
C ILE A 417 -7.10 3.93 -14.14
N THR A 418 -6.24 2.91 -14.14
CA THR A 418 -5.43 2.49 -15.31
C THR A 418 -6.35 2.12 -16.49
N MET A 419 -7.38 1.32 -16.25
CA MET A 419 -8.37 0.92 -17.27
C MET A 419 -9.08 2.15 -17.87
N ILE A 420 -9.55 3.06 -17.03
CA ILE A 420 -10.27 4.26 -17.50
C ILE A 420 -9.31 5.20 -18.23
N ASN A 421 -8.08 5.42 -17.71
CA ASN A 421 -7.05 6.21 -18.38
C ASN A 421 -6.73 5.64 -19.78
N GLY A 422 -6.54 4.33 -19.89
CA GLY A 422 -6.31 3.65 -21.17
C GLY A 422 -7.49 3.76 -22.14
N TYR A 423 -8.71 3.70 -21.64
CA TYR A 423 -9.93 3.83 -22.44
C TYR A 423 -10.21 5.26 -22.93
N VAL A 424 -9.97 6.25 -22.07
CA VAL A 424 -10.19 7.69 -22.34
C VAL A 424 -9.03 8.29 -23.14
N GLY A 425 -7.80 7.85 -22.87
CA GLY A 425 -6.54 8.41 -23.38
C GLY A 425 -5.94 9.48 -22.46
N ARG A 426 -4.61 9.46 -22.34
CA ARG A 426 -3.81 10.21 -21.38
C ARG A 426 -4.17 11.70 -21.25
N GLU A 427 -4.32 12.41 -22.37
CA GLU A 427 -4.54 13.86 -22.36
C GLU A 427 -5.93 14.24 -21.81
N ARG A 428 -6.96 13.49 -22.20
CA ARG A 428 -8.33 13.75 -21.72
C ARG A 428 -8.47 13.39 -20.26
N PHE A 429 -7.81 12.31 -19.85
CA PHE A 429 -7.78 11.90 -18.44
C PHE A 429 -7.11 12.98 -17.58
N ARG A 430 -5.93 13.45 -17.97
CA ARG A 430 -5.21 14.53 -17.30
C ARG A 430 -6.04 15.81 -17.19
N GLU A 431 -6.75 16.20 -18.27
CA GLU A 431 -7.61 17.39 -18.21
C GLU A 431 -8.78 17.19 -17.22
N GLY A 432 -9.37 16.00 -17.13
CA GLY A 432 -10.36 15.67 -16.12
C GLY A 432 -9.84 15.83 -14.70
N VAL A 433 -8.66 15.27 -14.42
CA VAL A 433 -7.96 15.41 -13.13
C VAL A 433 -7.69 16.88 -12.79
N ARG A 434 -7.21 17.68 -13.77
CA ARG A 434 -6.96 19.11 -13.55
C ARG A 434 -8.22 19.91 -13.22
N ARG A 435 -9.36 19.55 -13.81
CA ARG A 435 -10.64 20.19 -13.48
C ARG A 435 -11.06 19.86 -12.05
N TYR A 436 -10.96 18.61 -11.68
CA TYR A 436 -11.23 18.14 -10.31
C TYR A 436 -10.35 18.89 -9.28
N MET A 437 -9.04 18.93 -9.47
CA MET A 437 -8.12 19.61 -8.55
C MET A 437 -8.44 21.10 -8.39
N ARG A 438 -8.74 21.81 -9.49
CA ARG A 438 -9.09 23.23 -9.44
C ARG A 438 -10.44 23.51 -8.76
N ALA A 439 -11.38 22.60 -8.92
CA ALA A 439 -12.72 22.78 -8.36
C ALA A 439 -12.77 22.52 -6.86
N HIS A 440 -11.94 21.59 -6.36
CA HIS A 440 -12.06 21.07 -5.00
C HIS A 440 -10.83 21.33 -4.11
N ALA A 441 -9.86 22.15 -4.56
CA ALA A 441 -8.70 22.51 -3.75
C ALA A 441 -9.09 22.98 -2.34
N TYR A 442 -8.44 22.43 -1.31
CA TYR A 442 -8.71 22.62 0.13
C TYR A 442 -10.07 22.12 0.60
N GLY A 443 -10.81 21.41 -0.24
CA GLY A 443 -12.12 20.83 0.05
C GLY A 443 -12.08 19.31 0.29
N ASN A 444 -13.30 18.76 0.40
CA ASN A 444 -13.55 17.34 0.50
C ASN A 444 -14.46 16.90 -0.66
N THR A 445 -14.34 15.66 -1.07
CA THR A 445 -15.02 15.10 -2.24
C THR A 445 -15.52 13.68 -2.02
N VAL A 446 -16.41 13.25 -2.89
CA VAL A 446 -16.82 11.87 -3.11
C VAL A 446 -16.44 11.46 -4.53
N ASP A 447 -16.53 10.18 -4.87
CA ASP A 447 -16.14 9.61 -6.16
C ASP A 447 -16.71 10.33 -7.37
N THR A 448 -18.01 10.68 -7.36
CA THR A 448 -18.70 11.36 -8.46
C THR A 448 -18.17 12.76 -8.76
N ASP A 449 -17.53 13.43 -7.79
CA ASP A 449 -16.89 14.75 -7.97
C ASP A 449 -15.69 14.66 -8.92
N LEU A 450 -15.02 13.52 -8.98
CA LEU A 450 -13.92 13.25 -9.91
C LEU A 450 -14.43 12.78 -11.27
N TRP A 451 -15.33 11.79 -11.30
CA TRP A 451 -15.73 11.13 -12.54
C TRP A 451 -16.72 11.94 -13.36
N GLY A 452 -17.48 12.84 -12.77
CA GLY A 452 -18.34 13.79 -13.47
C GLY A 452 -17.55 14.70 -14.42
N PRO A 453 -16.57 15.48 -13.95
CA PRO A 453 -15.66 16.25 -14.79
C PRO A 453 -14.87 15.41 -15.80
N MET A 454 -14.47 14.18 -15.43
CA MET A 454 -13.78 13.25 -16.31
C MET A 454 -14.66 12.86 -17.51
N GLN A 455 -15.91 12.49 -17.27
CA GLN A 455 -16.87 12.18 -18.31
C GLN A 455 -17.07 13.36 -19.28
N GLN A 456 -17.17 14.58 -18.75
CA GLN A 456 -17.30 15.80 -19.58
C GLN A 456 -16.06 16.06 -20.43
N ALA A 457 -14.85 15.85 -19.87
CA ALA A 457 -13.60 16.02 -20.60
C ALA A 457 -13.42 14.95 -21.69
N ALA A 458 -13.84 13.71 -21.42
CA ALA A 458 -13.68 12.58 -22.32
C ALA A 458 -14.73 12.53 -23.43
N GLY A 459 -15.97 12.97 -23.15
CA GLY A 459 -17.13 12.76 -24.02
C GLY A 459 -17.53 11.28 -24.13
N LEU A 460 -17.23 10.46 -23.12
CA LEU A 460 -17.47 9.02 -23.05
C LEU A 460 -18.26 8.69 -21.78
N PRO A 461 -19.03 7.59 -21.72
CA PRO A 461 -19.89 7.26 -20.57
C PRO A 461 -19.08 6.70 -19.38
N ILE A 462 -18.21 7.50 -18.78
CA ILE A 462 -17.25 7.08 -17.74
C ILE A 462 -17.94 6.74 -16.43
N LEU A 463 -18.89 7.56 -15.97
CA LEU A 463 -19.61 7.33 -14.72
C LEU A 463 -20.22 5.92 -14.62
N GLY A 464 -20.84 5.46 -15.73
CA GLY A 464 -21.42 4.12 -15.71
C GLY A 464 -20.38 2.99 -15.69
N ILE A 465 -19.20 3.20 -16.31
CA ILE A 465 -18.10 2.22 -16.27
C ILE A 465 -17.54 2.19 -14.85
N GLU A 466 -17.21 3.34 -14.31
CA GLU A 466 -16.65 3.49 -12.99
C GLU A 466 -17.56 2.86 -11.92
N GLN A 467 -18.85 3.21 -11.88
CA GLN A 467 -19.82 2.65 -10.93
C GLN A 467 -19.93 1.13 -10.98
N ASP A 468 -19.86 0.52 -12.18
CA ASP A 468 -19.89 -0.93 -12.32
C ASP A 468 -18.69 -1.60 -11.60
N PHE A 469 -17.54 -0.93 -11.46
CA PHE A 469 -16.33 -1.48 -10.87
C PHE A 469 -16.10 -1.03 -9.41
N THR A 470 -16.58 0.15 -9.02
CA THR A 470 -16.35 0.71 -7.68
C THR A 470 -17.48 0.42 -6.69
N HIS A 471 -18.73 0.33 -7.17
CA HIS A 471 -19.90 0.04 -6.34
C HIS A 471 -20.37 -1.42 -6.42
N GLN A 472 -19.69 -2.26 -7.21
CA GLN A 472 -19.93 -3.70 -7.25
C GLN A 472 -18.66 -4.45 -6.82
N GLU A 473 -18.85 -5.46 -5.97
CA GLU A 473 -17.81 -6.43 -5.63
C GLU A 473 -17.53 -7.40 -6.78
N GLY A 474 -16.34 -7.94 -6.84
CA GLY A 474 -16.03 -9.05 -7.73
C GLY A 474 -15.37 -8.63 -9.04
N LEU A 475 -14.91 -9.64 -9.75
CA LEU A 475 -14.03 -9.56 -10.91
C LEU A 475 -14.70 -10.17 -12.14
N PRO A 476 -14.78 -9.45 -13.29
CA PRO A 476 -15.30 -10.00 -14.55
C PRO A 476 -14.44 -11.17 -15.06
N LEU A 477 -15.10 -12.23 -15.50
CA LEU A 477 -14.55 -13.33 -16.29
C LEU A 477 -15.08 -13.25 -17.73
N VAL A 478 -14.19 -13.18 -18.70
CA VAL A 478 -14.55 -13.25 -20.12
C VAL A 478 -14.19 -14.63 -20.68
N SER A 479 -15.18 -15.48 -20.89
CA SER A 479 -15.00 -16.78 -21.56
C SER A 479 -14.96 -16.59 -23.07
N VAL A 480 -13.88 -17.06 -23.71
CA VAL A 480 -13.66 -17.01 -25.14
C VAL A 480 -13.81 -18.42 -25.71
N SER A 481 -14.83 -18.63 -26.56
CA SER A 481 -15.11 -19.92 -27.16
C SER A 481 -15.34 -19.82 -28.67
N ARG A 482 -15.03 -20.90 -29.40
CA ARG A 482 -15.28 -21.02 -30.85
C ARG A 482 -16.40 -22.00 -31.14
N SER A 483 -17.26 -21.63 -32.05
CA SER A 483 -18.31 -22.49 -32.59
C SER A 483 -18.37 -22.39 -34.12
N SER A 484 -19.26 -23.14 -34.76
CA SER A 484 -19.55 -23.00 -36.21
C SER A 484 -20.09 -21.61 -36.60
N ARG A 485 -20.56 -20.81 -35.62
CA ARG A 485 -21.08 -19.43 -35.80
C ARG A 485 -20.02 -18.36 -35.61
N GLY A 486 -18.78 -18.71 -35.31
CA GLY A 486 -17.69 -17.78 -35.01
C GLY A 486 -17.22 -17.85 -33.58
N THR A 487 -16.43 -16.82 -33.16
CA THR A 487 -15.93 -16.68 -31.79
C THR A 487 -16.93 -15.90 -30.94
N SER A 488 -17.20 -16.39 -29.75
CA SER A 488 -18.10 -15.76 -28.75
C SER A 488 -17.33 -15.34 -27.51
N LEU A 489 -17.62 -14.15 -27.03
CA LEU A 489 -17.18 -13.59 -25.76
C LEU A 489 -18.38 -13.57 -24.82
N VAL A 490 -18.27 -14.20 -23.66
CA VAL A 490 -19.34 -14.26 -22.67
C VAL A 490 -18.78 -13.81 -21.32
N GLN A 491 -19.41 -12.77 -20.75
CA GLN A 491 -19.04 -12.24 -19.45
C GLN A 491 -19.79 -12.96 -18.33
N SER A 492 -19.08 -13.28 -17.24
CA SER A 492 -19.60 -13.74 -15.97
C SER A 492 -18.72 -13.17 -14.82
N ARG A 493 -19.02 -13.50 -13.56
CA ARG A 493 -18.12 -13.21 -12.42
C ARG A 493 -17.08 -14.35 -12.30
N PHE A 494 -15.82 -14.00 -12.01
CA PHE A 494 -14.79 -14.92 -11.59
C PHE A 494 -14.81 -15.07 -10.05
N ALA A 495 -14.54 -16.26 -9.55
CA ALA A 495 -14.26 -16.52 -8.15
C ALA A 495 -13.11 -17.52 -8.03
N ASP A 496 -12.27 -17.33 -7.01
CA ASP A 496 -11.20 -18.25 -6.63
C ASP A 496 -11.72 -19.66 -6.31
N ASP A 497 -12.93 -19.74 -5.74
CA ASP A 497 -13.70 -20.97 -5.60
C ASP A 497 -15.04 -20.80 -6.34
N PRO A 498 -15.22 -21.38 -7.53
CA PRO A 498 -16.47 -21.26 -8.29
C PRO A 498 -17.73 -21.76 -7.53
N ALA A 499 -17.56 -22.63 -6.53
CA ALA A 499 -18.68 -23.09 -5.72
C ALA A 499 -19.34 -21.97 -4.88
N THR A 500 -18.59 -20.92 -4.59
CA THR A 500 -19.09 -19.75 -3.82
C THR A 500 -20.07 -18.90 -4.64
N LEU A 501 -20.11 -19.05 -5.96
CA LEU A 501 -21.05 -18.34 -6.84
C LEU A 501 -22.39 -19.09 -7.03
N ILE A 502 -22.56 -20.29 -6.47
CA ILE A 502 -23.81 -21.05 -6.57
C ILE A 502 -24.93 -20.30 -5.84
N GLY A 503 -25.96 -19.91 -6.57
CA GLY A 503 -27.09 -19.15 -6.05
C GLY A 503 -26.88 -17.64 -5.96
N VAL A 504 -25.69 -17.15 -6.33
CA VAL A 504 -25.43 -15.70 -6.44
C VAL A 504 -26.02 -15.14 -7.72
N ALA A 505 -26.68 -13.98 -7.64
CA ALA A 505 -27.24 -13.31 -8.80
C ALA A 505 -26.15 -12.95 -9.82
N PRO A 506 -26.37 -13.13 -11.14
CA PRO A 506 -25.41 -12.78 -12.16
C PRO A 506 -25.09 -11.27 -12.15
N GLN A 507 -23.81 -10.94 -12.07
CA GLN A 507 -23.31 -9.56 -12.18
C GLN A 507 -22.79 -9.28 -13.60
N LYS A 508 -22.83 -8.01 -14.00
CA LYS A 508 -22.33 -7.56 -15.31
C LYS A 508 -21.63 -6.22 -15.14
N TRP A 509 -20.60 -6.02 -15.93
CA TRP A 509 -19.83 -4.77 -15.98
C TRP A 509 -19.78 -4.23 -17.40
N ARG A 510 -19.80 -2.91 -17.54
CA ARG A 510 -19.42 -2.23 -18.79
C ARG A 510 -17.89 -2.28 -18.89
N LEU A 511 -17.37 -3.33 -19.49
CA LEU A 511 -15.94 -3.67 -19.51
C LEU A 511 -15.28 -3.19 -20.80
N PRO A 512 -14.38 -2.18 -20.76
CA PRO A 512 -13.53 -1.83 -21.89
C PRO A 512 -12.52 -2.93 -22.18
N LEU A 513 -12.45 -3.39 -23.43
CA LEU A 513 -11.52 -4.41 -23.89
C LEU A 513 -10.89 -4.02 -25.21
N ALA A 514 -9.61 -4.34 -25.39
CA ALA A 514 -8.95 -4.37 -26.68
C ALA A 514 -8.98 -5.80 -27.25
N VAL A 515 -9.56 -5.97 -28.42
CA VAL A 515 -9.78 -7.28 -29.06
C VAL A 515 -9.26 -7.26 -30.50
N GLY A 516 -8.56 -8.29 -30.90
CA GLY A 516 -8.09 -8.41 -32.30
C GLY A 516 -7.25 -9.65 -32.56
N PRO A 517 -6.82 -9.87 -33.82
CA PRO A 517 -5.91 -10.98 -34.14
C PRO A 517 -4.59 -10.81 -33.38
N VAL A 518 -3.87 -11.92 -33.12
CA VAL A 518 -2.55 -11.88 -32.50
C VAL A 518 -1.63 -10.92 -33.25
N GLU A 519 -1.59 -11.05 -34.57
CA GLU A 519 -0.86 -10.13 -35.44
C GLU A 519 -1.84 -9.16 -36.09
N GLY A 520 -1.62 -7.84 -35.90
CA GLY A 520 -2.44 -6.79 -36.50
C GLY A 520 -3.15 -5.88 -35.47
N ALA A 521 -3.98 -4.99 -35.98
CA ALA A 521 -4.64 -3.97 -35.17
C ALA A 521 -5.67 -4.56 -34.20
N LYS A 522 -5.66 -4.05 -32.98
CA LYS A 522 -6.70 -4.30 -31.97
C LYS A 522 -7.74 -3.16 -32.03
N HIS A 523 -8.98 -3.47 -31.73
CA HIS A 523 -10.06 -2.48 -31.63
C HIS A 523 -10.68 -2.54 -30.24
N HIS A 524 -11.08 -1.38 -29.75
CA HIS A 524 -11.71 -1.28 -28.44
C HIS A 524 -13.19 -1.62 -28.56
N ILE A 525 -13.69 -2.43 -27.66
CA ILE A 525 -15.10 -2.72 -27.46
C ILE A 525 -15.50 -2.42 -26.02
N LEU A 526 -16.75 -2.08 -25.79
CA LEU A 526 -17.33 -2.04 -24.46
C LEU A 526 -18.22 -3.30 -24.30
N LEU A 527 -17.69 -4.32 -23.64
CA LEU A 527 -18.41 -5.58 -23.43
C LEU A 527 -19.38 -5.42 -22.27
N HIS A 528 -20.65 -5.75 -22.51
CA HIS A 528 -21.68 -5.82 -21.48
C HIS A 528 -22.51 -7.11 -21.67
N GLY A 529 -22.09 -8.17 -20.98
CA GLY A 529 -22.69 -9.50 -21.09
C GLY A 529 -22.10 -10.36 -22.22
N THR A 530 -22.67 -10.37 -23.41
CA THR A 530 -22.22 -11.23 -24.52
C THR A 530 -21.96 -10.45 -25.79
N ALA A 531 -20.85 -10.72 -26.46
CA ALA A 531 -20.52 -10.21 -27.78
C ALA A 531 -20.02 -11.33 -28.71
N ALA A 532 -20.18 -11.15 -30.01
CA ALA A 532 -19.57 -11.98 -31.04
C ALA A 532 -18.29 -11.28 -31.53
N ALA A 533 -17.18 -11.98 -31.60
CA ALA A 533 -15.98 -11.51 -32.30
C ALA A 533 -16.07 -11.94 -33.75
N SER A 534 -15.96 -10.96 -34.64
CA SER A 534 -15.99 -11.23 -36.09
C SER A 534 -14.74 -11.93 -36.61
N GLN A 535 -13.71 -12.00 -35.81
CA GLN A 535 -12.39 -12.55 -36.19
C GLN A 535 -12.24 -14.03 -35.80
N SER A 536 -11.53 -14.75 -36.63
CA SER A 536 -11.13 -16.14 -36.32
C SER A 536 -9.87 -16.19 -35.47
N PRO A 537 -9.69 -17.21 -34.60
CA PRO A 537 -8.43 -17.44 -33.91
C PRO A 537 -7.24 -17.60 -34.90
N PRO A 538 -6.01 -17.21 -34.45
CA PRO A 538 -5.63 -16.79 -33.10
C PRO A 538 -6.09 -15.36 -32.77
N LEU A 539 -6.92 -15.23 -31.75
CA LEU A 539 -7.55 -13.99 -31.29
C LEU A 539 -7.07 -13.66 -29.88
N LEU A 540 -6.59 -12.43 -29.69
CA LEU A 540 -6.25 -11.88 -28.38
C LEU A 540 -7.40 -11.02 -27.88
N VAL A 541 -7.86 -11.30 -26.66
CA VAL A 541 -8.88 -10.57 -25.93
C VAL A 541 -8.25 -9.91 -24.72
N ASN A 542 -8.60 -8.68 -24.41
CA ASN A 542 -7.95 -7.85 -23.40
C ASN A 542 -6.47 -7.57 -23.70
N ALA A 543 -6.15 -7.33 -24.99
CA ALA A 543 -4.79 -7.01 -25.40
C ALA A 543 -4.25 -5.78 -24.66
N GLY A 544 -2.99 -5.83 -24.23
CA GLY A 544 -2.37 -4.81 -23.39
C GLY A 544 -2.90 -4.82 -21.95
N GLN A 545 -3.69 -5.82 -21.55
CA GLN A 545 -4.34 -5.93 -20.23
C GLN A 545 -5.13 -4.67 -19.84
N LEU A 546 -5.81 -4.05 -20.83
CA LEU A 546 -6.56 -2.81 -20.67
C LEU A 546 -7.67 -2.92 -19.61
N GLY A 547 -8.50 -3.97 -19.71
CA GLY A 547 -9.66 -4.18 -18.84
C GLY A 547 -9.28 -4.91 -17.54
N TYR A 548 -9.83 -4.49 -16.41
CA TYR A 548 -9.74 -5.22 -15.15
C TYR A 548 -10.63 -6.47 -15.23
N ALA A 549 -10.07 -7.58 -15.69
CA ALA A 549 -10.80 -8.84 -15.95
C ALA A 549 -9.86 -10.04 -16.02
N ARG A 550 -10.43 -11.26 -15.96
CA ARG A 550 -9.80 -12.52 -16.35
C ARG A 550 -10.31 -12.96 -17.73
N VAL A 551 -9.46 -13.57 -18.55
CA VAL A 551 -9.84 -14.08 -19.88
C VAL A 551 -9.59 -15.58 -19.96
N LEU A 552 -10.66 -16.36 -19.99
CA LEU A 552 -10.62 -17.81 -20.11
C LEU A 552 -10.76 -18.24 -21.57
N TYR A 553 -9.66 -18.56 -22.20
CA TYR A 553 -9.66 -19.17 -23.53
C TYR A 553 -9.98 -20.66 -23.42
N ARG A 554 -11.11 -21.11 -24.00
CA ARG A 554 -11.44 -22.55 -24.09
C ARG A 554 -10.42 -23.28 -24.94
N ALA A 555 -10.22 -24.58 -24.68
CA ALA A 555 -9.08 -25.37 -25.15
C ALA A 555 -8.64 -25.10 -26.60
N GLN A 556 -9.57 -25.12 -27.58
CA GLN A 556 -9.26 -24.89 -28.99
C GLN A 556 -8.72 -23.48 -29.28
N VAL A 557 -9.21 -22.46 -28.57
CA VAL A 557 -8.73 -21.08 -28.73
C VAL A 557 -7.37 -20.94 -28.03
N PHE A 558 -7.21 -21.51 -26.83
CA PHE A 558 -5.95 -21.51 -26.09
C PHE A 558 -4.84 -22.21 -26.91
N ASP A 559 -5.10 -23.38 -27.48
CA ASP A 559 -4.14 -24.11 -28.31
C ASP A 559 -3.72 -23.32 -29.56
N SER A 560 -4.60 -22.47 -30.10
CA SER A 560 -4.24 -21.59 -31.22
C SER A 560 -3.35 -20.41 -30.82
N LEU A 561 -3.33 -20.02 -29.52
CA LEU A 561 -2.47 -18.96 -29.02
C LEU A 561 -1.06 -19.42 -28.63
N LYS A 562 -0.91 -20.67 -28.16
CA LYS A 562 0.37 -21.21 -27.70
C LYS A 562 1.54 -21.01 -28.68
N PRO A 563 1.42 -21.25 -29.99
CA PRO A 563 2.52 -21.03 -30.93
C PRO A 563 2.96 -19.56 -31.06
N HIS A 564 2.10 -18.64 -30.68
CA HIS A 564 2.35 -17.19 -30.76
C HIS A 564 2.85 -16.58 -29.46
N LEU A 565 2.93 -17.35 -28.36
CA LEU A 565 3.31 -16.85 -27.04
C LEU A 565 4.58 -15.99 -27.08
N VAL A 566 5.61 -16.46 -27.77
CA VAL A 566 6.91 -15.79 -27.84
C VAL A 566 6.89 -14.47 -28.65
N THR A 567 5.87 -14.24 -29.45
CA THR A 567 5.70 -13.02 -30.25
C THR A 567 4.70 -12.02 -29.64
N LEU A 568 4.01 -12.41 -28.58
CA LEU A 568 3.13 -11.51 -27.83
C LEU A 568 3.93 -10.42 -27.13
N ALA A 569 3.32 -9.26 -26.93
CA ALA A 569 3.86 -8.25 -26.03
C ALA A 569 4.01 -8.82 -24.60
N ALA A 570 5.01 -8.36 -23.85
CA ALA A 570 5.29 -8.87 -22.50
C ALA A 570 4.08 -8.79 -21.55
N VAL A 571 3.30 -7.72 -21.65
CA VAL A 571 2.06 -7.55 -20.85
C VAL A 571 0.99 -8.59 -21.20
N ASP A 572 0.90 -9.02 -22.44
CA ASP A 572 -0.02 -10.08 -22.87
C ASP A 572 0.49 -11.48 -22.49
N GLN A 573 1.80 -11.67 -22.47
CA GLN A 573 2.42 -12.89 -21.90
C GLN A 573 2.12 -13.00 -20.41
N LEU A 574 2.29 -11.91 -19.64
CA LEU A 574 1.90 -11.83 -18.22
C LEU A 574 0.42 -12.14 -18.01
N GLY A 575 -0.46 -11.55 -18.82
CA GLY A 575 -1.90 -11.80 -18.73
C GLY A 575 -2.25 -13.27 -18.89
N LEU A 576 -1.66 -13.95 -19.88
CA LEU A 576 -1.87 -15.39 -20.10
C LEU A 576 -1.34 -16.25 -18.95
N LEU A 577 -0.17 -15.91 -18.38
CA LEU A 577 0.42 -16.62 -17.23
C LEU A 577 -0.43 -16.44 -15.98
N ASN A 578 -0.82 -15.20 -15.67
CA ASN A 578 -1.63 -14.85 -14.51
C ASN A 578 -3.01 -15.50 -14.56
N ASP A 579 -3.67 -15.43 -15.70
CA ASP A 579 -4.97 -16.06 -15.90
C ASP A 579 -4.87 -17.60 -15.83
N SER A 580 -3.83 -18.21 -16.42
CA SER A 580 -3.61 -19.66 -16.33
C SER A 580 -3.35 -20.11 -14.89
N TRP A 581 -2.61 -19.33 -14.10
CA TRP A 581 -2.39 -19.58 -12.68
C TRP A 581 -3.70 -19.49 -11.89
N ALA A 582 -4.45 -18.41 -12.07
CA ALA A 582 -5.74 -18.22 -11.41
C ALA A 582 -6.73 -19.33 -11.73
N PHE A 583 -6.85 -19.73 -12.99
CA PHE A 583 -7.76 -20.83 -13.40
C PHE A 583 -7.29 -22.20 -12.90
N ALA A 584 -6.00 -22.43 -12.81
CA ALA A 584 -5.48 -23.68 -12.23
C ALA A 584 -5.83 -23.79 -10.74
N THR A 585 -5.71 -22.70 -9.98
CA THR A 585 -6.03 -22.65 -8.55
C THR A 585 -7.53 -22.72 -8.28
N ALA A 586 -8.36 -22.05 -9.09
CA ALA A 586 -9.82 -22.12 -9.05
C ALA A 586 -10.38 -23.47 -9.54
N GLY A 587 -9.66 -24.11 -10.48
CA GLY A 587 -10.05 -25.37 -11.13
C GLY A 587 -10.86 -25.20 -12.40
N ASP A 588 -10.85 -24.02 -12.99
CA ASP A 588 -11.49 -23.71 -14.28
C ASP A 588 -10.67 -24.21 -15.48
N ALA A 589 -9.35 -24.39 -15.28
CA ALA A 589 -8.44 -24.99 -16.24
C ALA A 589 -7.38 -25.88 -15.54
N PRO A 590 -6.77 -26.87 -16.26
CA PRO A 590 -5.73 -27.71 -15.69
C PRO A 590 -4.42 -26.93 -15.54
N ALA A 591 -3.63 -27.23 -14.49
CA ALA A 591 -2.30 -26.64 -14.28
C ALA A 591 -1.30 -26.96 -15.41
N SER A 592 -1.56 -28.02 -16.19
CA SER A 592 -0.78 -28.34 -17.39
C SER A 592 -0.78 -27.24 -18.45
N GLN A 593 -1.81 -26.38 -18.51
CA GLN A 593 -1.79 -25.21 -19.40
C GLN A 593 -0.72 -24.20 -18.98
N LEU A 594 -0.61 -23.91 -17.70
CA LEU A 594 0.45 -23.04 -17.15
C LEU A 594 1.84 -23.63 -17.41
N MET A 595 1.99 -24.94 -17.17
CA MET A 595 3.28 -25.64 -17.40
C MET A 595 3.68 -25.65 -18.88
N ASP A 596 2.70 -25.74 -19.80
CA ASP A 596 2.95 -25.59 -21.23
C ASP A 596 3.47 -24.19 -21.58
N LEU A 597 2.81 -23.12 -21.06
CA LEU A 597 3.27 -21.75 -21.28
C LEU A 597 4.68 -21.52 -20.70
N ALA A 598 4.93 -21.98 -19.47
CA ALA A 598 6.24 -21.88 -18.84
C ALA A 598 7.34 -22.57 -19.66
N SER A 599 7.07 -23.77 -20.19
CA SER A 599 8.03 -24.52 -21.00
C SER A 599 8.32 -23.90 -22.37
N LEU A 600 7.42 -23.05 -22.87
CA LEU A 600 7.59 -22.33 -24.15
C LEU A 600 8.26 -20.96 -23.97
N MET A 601 8.42 -20.47 -22.74
CA MET A 601 8.99 -19.16 -22.49
C MET A 601 10.48 -19.15 -22.86
N PRO A 602 10.90 -18.28 -23.80
CA PRO A 602 12.30 -18.26 -24.22
C PRO A 602 13.19 -17.63 -23.15
N PRO A 603 14.46 -18.09 -23.03
CA PRO A 603 15.42 -17.50 -22.07
C PRO A 603 15.65 -15.99 -22.22
N GLY A 604 15.25 -15.43 -23.36
CA GLY A 604 15.34 -14.01 -23.64
C GLY A 604 14.04 -13.25 -23.54
N ALA A 605 12.99 -13.82 -22.95
CA ALA A 605 11.76 -13.10 -22.66
C ALA A 605 12.02 -11.93 -21.70
N ASN A 606 11.05 -11.00 -21.63
CA ASN A 606 11.15 -9.83 -20.76
C ASN A 606 11.41 -10.25 -19.30
N PRO A 607 12.34 -9.57 -18.58
CA PRO A 607 12.66 -9.90 -17.18
C PRO A 607 11.44 -9.96 -16.25
N VAL A 608 10.47 -9.07 -16.40
CA VAL A 608 9.24 -9.04 -15.56
C VAL A 608 8.37 -10.28 -15.78
N VAL A 609 8.35 -10.83 -17.00
CA VAL A 609 7.62 -12.09 -17.30
C VAL A 609 8.30 -13.27 -16.59
N TRP A 610 9.62 -13.33 -16.63
CA TRP A 610 10.38 -14.35 -15.91
C TRP A 610 10.26 -14.23 -14.40
N ASP A 611 10.31 -12.99 -13.86
CA ASP A 611 10.08 -12.74 -12.43
C ASP A 611 8.75 -13.36 -11.96
N ARG A 612 7.68 -13.14 -12.71
CA ARG A 612 6.37 -13.74 -12.42
C ARG A 612 6.39 -15.28 -12.44
N LEU A 613 7.10 -15.88 -13.37
CA LEU A 613 7.25 -17.35 -13.41
C LEU A 613 8.05 -17.86 -12.20
N LEU A 614 9.12 -17.17 -11.81
CA LEU A 614 9.92 -17.51 -10.64
C LEU A 614 9.07 -17.48 -9.38
N ASP A 615 8.22 -16.44 -9.22
CA ASP A 615 7.27 -16.33 -8.10
C ASP A 615 6.29 -17.53 -8.06
N ILE A 616 5.68 -17.88 -9.19
CA ILE A 616 4.79 -19.06 -9.29
C ILE A 616 5.52 -20.35 -8.91
N PHE A 617 6.74 -20.52 -9.38
CA PHE A 617 7.55 -21.71 -9.04
C PHE A 617 7.90 -21.79 -7.55
N GLU A 618 8.19 -20.66 -6.92
CA GLU A 618 8.37 -20.58 -5.47
C GLU A 618 7.11 -20.92 -4.70
N GLN A 619 5.97 -20.40 -5.14
CA GLN A 619 4.68 -20.71 -4.52
C GLN A 619 4.36 -22.21 -4.59
N LEU A 620 4.66 -22.86 -5.70
CA LEU A 620 4.52 -24.31 -5.84
C LEU A 620 5.51 -25.06 -4.95
N ASP A 621 6.81 -24.70 -4.99
CA ASP A 621 7.88 -25.38 -4.22
C ASP A 621 7.60 -25.41 -2.72
N ARG A 622 7.13 -24.28 -2.17
CA ARG A 622 6.83 -24.16 -0.74
C ARG A 622 5.69 -25.08 -0.29
N ARG A 623 4.78 -25.45 -1.18
CA ARG A 623 3.57 -26.23 -0.86
C ARG A 623 3.68 -27.73 -1.10
N TYR A 624 4.81 -28.22 -1.64
CA TYR A 624 5.00 -29.65 -1.79
C TYR A 624 5.11 -30.35 -0.42
N PRO A 625 4.21 -31.30 -0.11
CA PRO A 625 4.23 -32.01 1.17
C PRO A 625 5.27 -33.12 1.23
N ALA A 626 5.71 -33.64 0.06
CA ALA A 626 6.59 -34.80 -0.02
C ALA A 626 7.89 -34.47 -0.74
N ASP A 627 9.04 -34.89 -0.15
CA ASP A 627 10.37 -34.55 -0.63
C ASP A 627 10.68 -35.11 -2.03
N ALA A 628 10.18 -36.32 -2.37
CA ALA A 628 10.49 -36.95 -3.66
C ALA A 628 9.85 -36.16 -4.84
N GLN A 629 8.58 -35.77 -4.73
CA GLN A 629 7.88 -34.96 -5.74
C GLN A 629 8.49 -33.57 -5.82
N ARG A 630 8.76 -32.96 -4.67
CA ARG A 630 9.45 -31.69 -4.58
C ARG A 630 10.80 -31.71 -5.28
N ALA A 631 11.60 -32.75 -5.06
CA ALA A 631 12.89 -32.92 -5.74
C ALA A 631 12.75 -33.07 -7.26
N ALA A 632 11.71 -33.76 -7.75
CA ALA A 632 11.42 -33.89 -9.17
C ALA A 632 11.02 -32.52 -9.78
N PHE A 633 10.16 -31.77 -9.11
CA PHE A 633 9.77 -30.42 -9.52
C PHE A 633 10.99 -29.48 -9.58
N ARG A 634 11.81 -29.45 -8.53
CA ARG A 634 13.02 -28.61 -8.48
C ARG A 634 13.99 -28.93 -9.60
N ARG A 635 14.24 -30.23 -9.89
CA ARG A 635 15.09 -30.62 -11.03
C ARG A 635 14.53 -30.11 -12.35
N TRP A 636 13.22 -30.19 -12.55
CA TRP A 636 12.56 -29.65 -13.74
C TRP A 636 12.74 -28.14 -13.85
N VAL A 637 12.45 -27.39 -12.77
CA VAL A 637 12.62 -25.92 -12.73
C VAL A 637 14.08 -25.53 -13.01
N LEU A 638 15.05 -26.13 -12.31
CA LEU A 638 16.47 -25.84 -12.52
C LEU A 638 16.90 -26.14 -13.96
N GLY A 639 16.39 -27.22 -14.56
CA GLY A 639 16.62 -27.54 -15.97
C GLY A 639 16.03 -26.51 -16.95
N LEU A 640 14.84 -25.96 -16.63
CA LEU A 640 14.22 -24.90 -17.42
C LEU A 640 14.98 -23.57 -17.30
N LEU A 641 15.51 -23.26 -16.11
CA LEU A 641 16.23 -22.03 -15.84
C LEU A 641 17.69 -22.04 -16.32
N ALA A 642 18.29 -23.21 -16.52
CA ALA A 642 19.71 -23.34 -16.89
C ALA A 642 20.13 -22.51 -18.12
N PRO A 643 19.41 -22.53 -19.28
CA PRO A 643 19.79 -21.71 -20.43
C PRO A 643 19.72 -20.21 -20.17
N MET A 644 18.78 -19.75 -19.29
CA MET A 644 18.70 -18.37 -18.88
C MET A 644 19.85 -17.99 -17.94
N ALA A 645 20.15 -18.85 -16.96
CA ALA A 645 21.27 -18.65 -16.03
C ALA A 645 22.61 -18.56 -16.78
N GLU A 646 22.84 -19.41 -17.79
CA GLU A 646 24.02 -19.36 -18.66
C GLU A 646 24.09 -18.04 -19.45
N ARG A 647 22.96 -17.57 -19.97
CA ARG A 647 22.89 -16.32 -20.74
C ARG A 647 23.13 -15.09 -19.85
N ILE A 648 22.48 -15.01 -18.67
CA ILE A 648 22.53 -13.86 -17.78
C ILE A 648 23.88 -13.84 -17.01
N GLY A 649 24.35 -15.01 -16.56
CA GLY A 649 25.54 -15.16 -15.73
C GLY A 649 25.31 -14.72 -14.27
N THR A 650 26.37 -14.80 -13.48
CA THR A 650 26.33 -14.53 -12.03
C THR A 650 26.87 -13.15 -11.62
N GLY A 651 27.47 -12.41 -12.54
CA GLY A 651 28.09 -11.10 -12.29
C GLY A 651 27.38 -9.96 -13.00
N ASP A 652 27.44 -8.80 -12.40
CA ASP A 652 26.90 -7.57 -12.98
C ASP A 652 27.64 -7.18 -14.26
N ARG A 653 26.95 -6.62 -15.22
CA ARG A 653 27.49 -6.16 -16.49
C ARG A 653 27.26 -4.65 -16.65
N PRO A 654 28.26 -3.91 -17.16
CA PRO A 654 28.04 -2.51 -17.54
C PRO A 654 26.90 -2.42 -18.56
N ASP A 655 26.10 -1.36 -18.47
CA ASP A 655 24.99 -1.04 -19.39
C ASP A 655 23.83 -2.07 -19.40
N GLU A 656 23.72 -2.88 -18.37
CA GLU A 656 22.60 -3.80 -18.19
C GLU A 656 21.35 -3.09 -17.65
N SER A 657 20.15 -3.48 -18.12
CA SER A 657 18.92 -2.89 -17.59
C SER A 657 18.68 -3.27 -16.13
N SER A 658 18.10 -2.34 -15.36
CA SER A 658 17.72 -2.55 -13.96
C SER A 658 16.89 -3.81 -13.75
N ASN A 659 15.91 -4.06 -14.62
CA ASN A 659 15.05 -5.24 -14.53
C ASN A 659 15.82 -6.55 -14.76
N LEU A 660 16.89 -6.54 -15.58
CA LEU A 660 17.72 -7.72 -15.78
C LEU A 660 18.64 -7.98 -14.57
N GLN A 661 19.13 -6.93 -13.91
CA GLN A 661 19.86 -7.05 -12.64
C GLN A 661 18.96 -7.66 -11.55
N ILE A 662 17.74 -7.15 -11.40
CA ILE A 662 16.75 -7.67 -10.45
C ILE A 662 16.44 -9.15 -10.77
N LEU A 663 16.20 -9.49 -12.04
CA LEU A 663 15.94 -10.87 -12.44
C LEU A 663 17.13 -11.80 -12.14
N ARG A 664 18.40 -11.35 -12.32
CA ARG A 664 19.59 -12.13 -11.96
C ARG A 664 19.60 -12.46 -10.48
N ASP A 665 19.36 -11.46 -9.63
CA ASP A 665 19.35 -11.65 -8.18
C ASP A 665 18.27 -12.64 -7.75
N GLN A 666 17.08 -12.55 -8.30
CA GLN A 666 15.98 -13.48 -8.04
C GLN A 666 16.27 -14.88 -8.58
N LEU A 667 16.84 -14.98 -9.77
CA LEU A 667 17.24 -16.26 -10.37
C LEU A 667 18.26 -16.99 -9.50
N LEU A 668 19.30 -16.30 -9.03
CA LEU A 668 20.30 -16.87 -8.14
C LEU A 668 19.68 -17.29 -6.79
N GLN A 669 18.79 -16.48 -6.24
CA GLN A 669 18.11 -16.80 -4.99
C GLN A 669 17.22 -18.04 -5.13
N ILE A 670 16.45 -18.18 -6.21
CA ILE A 670 15.60 -19.37 -6.42
C ILE A 670 16.43 -20.61 -6.68
N GLN A 671 17.52 -20.51 -7.47
CA GLN A 671 18.45 -21.63 -7.70
C GLN A 671 19.06 -22.08 -6.37
N GLY A 672 19.56 -21.15 -5.54
CA GLY A 672 20.11 -21.47 -4.22
C GLY A 672 19.08 -22.11 -3.28
N ARG A 673 17.85 -21.58 -3.24
CA ARG A 673 16.76 -22.16 -2.44
C ARG A 673 16.31 -23.54 -2.93
N MET A 674 16.40 -23.80 -4.23
CA MET A 674 16.07 -25.10 -4.81
C MET A 674 17.21 -26.12 -4.72
N GLY A 675 18.39 -25.72 -4.19
CA GLY A 675 19.50 -26.63 -3.90
C GLY A 675 20.51 -26.77 -5.05
N ASP A 676 20.74 -25.71 -5.81
CA ASP A 676 21.86 -25.66 -6.77
C ASP A 676 23.19 -25.49 -6.02
N ASP A 677 23.94 -26.57 -5.87
CA ASP A 677 25.20 -26.61 -5.12
C ASP A 677 26.25 -25.62 -5.64
N ALA A 678 26.29 -25.37 -6.95
CA ALA A 678 27.22 -24.41 -7.54
C ALA A 678 26.90 -22.98 -7.13
N VAL A 679 25.63 -22.60 -7.18
CA VAL A 679 25.16 -21.27 -6.76
C VAL A 679 25.35 -21.07 -5.27
N ILE A 680 25.08 -22.09 -4.44
CA ILE A 680 25.28 -22.05 -2.99
C ILE A 680 26.78 -21.85 -2.67
N ALA A 681 27.69 -22.59 -3.34
CA ALA A 681 29.12 -22.44 -3.14
C ALA A 681 29.63 -21.04 -3.51
N ILE A 682 29.15 -20.48 -4.63
CA ILE A 682 29.47 -19.10 -5.05
C ILE A 682 28.98 -18.10 -3.99
N ALA A 683 27.78 -18.26 -3.48
CA ALA A 683 27.22 -17.37 -2.45
C ALA A 683 28.07 -17.39 -1.16
N HIS A 684 28.49 -18.56 -0.70
CA HIS A 684 29.40 -18.67 0.45
C HIS A 684 30.74 -17.99 0.20
N GLN A 685 31.32 -18.17 -0.98
CA GLN A 685 32.57 -17.52 -1.36
C GLN A 685 32.45 -15.99 -1.40
N GLN A 686 31.41 -15.47 -2.04
CA GLN A 686 31.14 -14.02 -2.14
C GLN A 686 30.96 -13.39 -0.77
N LEU A 687 30.13 -13.99 0.07
CA LEU A 687 29.86 -13.47 1.42
C LEU A 687 31.10 -13.47 2.31
N SER A 688 31.92 -14.54 2.26
CA SER A 688 33.15 -14.66 3.05
C SER A 688 34.26 -13.73 2.58
N ALA A 689 34.37 -13.50 1.28
CA ALA A 689 35.38 -12.63 0.67
C ALA A 689 34.96 -11.14 0.67
N HIS A 690 33.72 -10.80 1.05
CA HIS A 690 33.13 -9.47 0.89
C HIS A 690 33.28 -8.95 -0.57
N ALA A 691 33.12 -9.85 -1.53
CA ALA A 691 33.36 -9.59 -2.94
C ALA A 691 32.06 -9.30 -3.71
N GLY A 692 32.14 -8.43 -4.73
CA GLY A 692 31.01 -8.07 -5.58
C GLY A 692 30.31 -6.77 -5.16
N THR A 693 29.23 -6.45 -5.87
CA THR A 693 28.38 -5.28 -5.59
C THR A 693 27.51 -5.50 -4.36
N ALA A 694 26.84 -4.45 -3.89
CA ALA A 694 25.84 -4.51 -2.83
C ALA A 694 24.75 -5.55 -3.15
N ALA A 695 24.27 -5.58 -4.39
CA ALA A 695 23.30 -6.56 -4.87
C ALA A 695 23.80 -8.01 -4.77
N ALA A 696 25.04 -8.27 -5.24
CA ALA A 696 25.65 -9.60 -5.13
C ALA A 696 25.84 -10.03 -3.67
N GLN A 697 26.25 -9.11 -2.78
CA GLN A 697 26.38 -9.38 -1.34
C GLN A 697 25.02 -9.67 -0.68
N ARG A 698 23.97 -8.93 -1.05
CA ARG A 698 22.60 -9.15 -0.57
C ARG A 698 22.07 -10.50 -1.03
N THR A 699 22.23 -10.81 -2.30
CA THR A 699 21.83 -12.10 -2.90
C THR A 699 22.57 -13.26 -2.24
N ALA A 700 23.89 -13.14 -2.07
CA ALA A 700 24.69 -14.15 -1.35
C ALA A 700 24.23 -14.31 0.11
N LEU A 701 23.97 -13.21 0.84
CA LEU A 701 23.43 -13.24 2.20
C LEU A 701 22.09 -14.00 2.27
N ASN A 702 21.16 -13.73 1.37
CA ASN A 702 19.84 -14.36 1.32
C ASN A 702 19.95 -15.88 1.04
N ILE A 703 20.85 -16.29 0.14
CA ILE A 703 21.09 -17.71 -0.18
C ILE A 703 21.72 -18.43 1.03
N VAL A 704 22.77 -17.85 1.61
CA VAL A 704 23.49 -18.44 2.76
C VAL A 704 22.58 -18.53 3.98
N ALA A 705 21.79 -17.49 4.26
CA ALA A 705 20.85 -17.50 5.38
C ALA A 705 19.72 -18.53 5.19
N ALA A 706 19.19 -18.66 3.95
CA ALA A 706 18.16 -19.65 3.66
C ALA A 706 18.64 -21.11 3.87
N GLN A 707 19.94 -21.38 3.65
CA GLN A 707 20.57 -22.71 3.80
C GLN A 707 21.39 -22.83 5.09
N ALA A 708 21.25 -21.88 6.03
CA ALA A 708 22.10 -21.82 7.21
C ALA A 708 21.96 -23.06 8.12
N ASP A 709 23.09 -23.59 8.55
CA ASP A 709 23.20 -24.43 9.74
C ASP A 709 23.23 -23.56 11.03
N ALA A 710 23.20 -24.20 12.19
CA ALA A 710 23.19 -23.49 13.47
C ALA A 710 24.39 -22.54 13.64
N LYS A 711 25.56 -22.91 13.16
CA LYS A 711 26.80 -22.11 13.26
C LYS A 711 26.70 -20.85 12.37
N THR A 712 26.24 -21.01 11.15
CA THR A 712 26.05 -19.90 10.19
C THR A 712 24.97 -18.96 10.68
N PHE A 713 23.86 -19.50 11.20
CA PHE A 713 22.77 -18.72 11.78
C PHE A 713 23.28 -17.88 12.97
N ASP A 714 24.01 -18.46 13.92
CA ASP A 714 24.57 -17.76 15.07
C ASP A 714 25.53 -16.64 14.66
N ALA A 715 26.35 -16.87 13.65
CA ALA A 715 27.27 -15.85 13.12
C ALA A 715 26.51 -14.66 12.51
N LEU A 716 25.49 -14.93 11.69
CA LEU A 716 24.65 -13.89 11.08
C LEU A 716 23.84 -13.12 12.13
N LEU A 717 23.27 -13.82 13.12
CA LEU A 717 22.52 -13.19 14.22
C LEU A 717 23.43 -12.30 15.06
N SER A 718 24.64 -12.76 15.39
CA SER A 718 25.62 -11.94 16.12
C SER A 718 25.98 -10.68 15.35
N ARG A 719 26.16 -10.77 14.03
CA ARG A 719 26.40 -9.62 13.15
C ARG A 719 25.20 -8.66 13.17
N ALA A 720 23.95 -9.17 13.06
CA ALA A 720 22.73 -8.37 13.13
C ALA A 720 22.59 -7.60 14.45
N GLN A 721 23.00 -8.22 15.58
CA GLN A 721 22.97 -7.59 16.91
C GLN A 721 24.04 -6.51 17.06
N GLN A 722 25.20 -6.67 16.44
CA GLN A 722 26.38 -5.81 16.62
C GLN A 722 26.46 -4.64 15.63
N THR A 723 25.89 -4.77 14.42
CA THR A 723 25.98 -3.71 13.42
C THR A 723 25.27 -2.44 13.90
N PRO A 724 25.91 -1.26 13.80
CA PRO A 724 25.29 0.02 14.11
C PRO A 724 24.42 0.54 12.96
N ASP A 725 24.59 0.01 11.74
CA ASP A 725 23.83 0.43 10.57
C ASP A 725 22.41 -0.18 10.60
N PRO A 726 21.34 0.62 10.67
CA PRO A 726 19.99 0.12 10.76
C PRO A 726 19.51 -0.55 9.45
N LEU A 727 19.98 -0.14 8.28
CA LEU A 727 19.66 -0.80 7.02
C LEU A 727 20.29 -2.19 6.96
N GLU A 728 21.59 -2.30 7.26
CA GLU A 728 22.27 -3.59 7.34
C GLU A 728 21.62 -4.50 8.38
N LYS A 729 21.28 -3.95 9.55
CA LYS A 729 20.57 -4.69 10.60
C LYS A 729 19.26 -5.26 10.10
N ALA A 730 18.43 -4.45 9.48
CA ALA A 730 17.15 -4.88 8.91
C ALA A 730 17.36 -6.01 7.88
N HIS A 731 18.31 -5.85 6.96
CA HIS A 731 18.61 -6.85 5.95
C HIS A 731 19.08 -8.20 6.53
N LEU A 732 19.89 -8.19 7.58
CA LEU A 732 20.34 -9.40 8.26
C LEU A 732 19.17 -10.15 8.92
N TYR A 733 18.28 -9.44 9.63
CA TYR A 733 17.08 -10.05 10.23
C TYR A 733 16.13 -10.58 9.16
N GLN A 734 15.91 -9.84 8.06
CA GLN A 734 15.08 -10.29 6.93
C GLN A 734 15.65 -11.55 6.27
N ALA A 735 16.99 -11.65 6.11
CA ALA A 735 17.63 -12.84 5.57
C ALA A 735 17.49 -14.04 6.52
N LEU A 736 17.71 -13.86 7.83
CA LEU A 736 17.54 -14.90 8.85
C LEU A 736 16.08 -15.42 8.90
N ALA A 737 15.10 -14.59 8.62
CA ALA A 737 13.70 -14.99 8.56
C ALA A 737 13.37 -15.87 7.32
N CYS A 738 14.32 -16.10 6.39
CA CYS A 738 14.17 -17.01 5.25
C CYS A 738 14.73 -18.42 5.50
N VAL A 739 15.25 -18.71 6.71
CA VAL A 739 15.91 -19.98 7.03
C VAL A 739 15.03 -21.19 6.75
N ALA A 740 15.64 -22.26 6.18
CA ALA A 740 14.92 -23.48 5.81
C ALA A 740 14.77 -24.48 6.96
N ASP A 741 15.72 -24.50 7.90
CA ASP A 741 15.71 -25.41 9.04
C ASP A 741 14.59 -25.04 10.03
N PRO A 742 13.66 -25.98 10.37
CA PRO A 742 12.53 -25.67 11.24
C PRO A 742 12.92 -25.29 12.68
N ALA A 743 14.04 -25.83 13.21
CA ALA A 743 14.49 -25.51 14.55
C ALA A 743 15.02 -24.08 14.63
N LEU A 744 15.76 -23.65 13.60
CA LEU A 744 16.25 -22.27 13.47
C LEU A 744 15.09 -21.30 13.17
N ALA A 745 14.11 -21.71 12.38
CA ALA A 745 12.90 -20.92 12.14
C ALA A 745 12.11 -20.69 13.44
N ARG A 746 11.97 -21.69 14.31
CA ARG A 746 11.34 -21.55 15.65
C ARG A 746 12.09 -20.53 16.49
N ARG A 747 13.42 -20.63 16.53
CA ARG A 747 14.27 -19.68 17.23
C ARG A 747 14.14 -18.26 16.69
N MET A 748 14.10 -18.11 15.37
CA MET A 748 13.92 -16.80 14.74
C MET A 748 12.52 -16.23 15.01
N THR A 749 11.48 -17.07 15.10
CA THR A 749 10.14 -16.66 15.51
C THR A 749 10.13 -16.09 16.93
N ASP A 750 10.81 -16.74 17.89
CA ASP A 750 10.96 -16.22 19.25
C ASP A 750 11.69 -14.86 19.28
N ILE A 751 12.71 -14.68 18.45
CA ILE A 751 13.44 -13.42 18.30
C ILE A 751 12.50 -12.35 17.71
N ALA A 752 11.74 -12.67 16.65
CA ALA A 752 10.79 -11.75 16.01
C ALA A 752 9.66 -11.30 16.95
N LEU A 753 9.30 -12.13 17.96
CA LEU A 753 8.31 -11.80 18.99
C LEU A 753 8.91 -11.01 20.19
N SER A 754 10.16 -10.61 20.11
CA SER A 754 10.87 -9.89 21.18
C SER A 754 11.26 -8.46 20.74
N ASN A 755 11.81 -7.69 21.68
CA ASN A 755 12.39 -6.37 21.42
C ASN A 755 13.85 -6.41 20.90
N GLN A 756 14.34 -7.58 20.41
CA GLN A 756 15.70 -7.72 19.89
C GLN A 756 15.82 -7.26 18.43
N VAL A 757 14.71 -7.22 17.71
CA VAL A 757 14.66 -6.77 16.31
C VAL A 757 14.46 -5.25 16.22
N PRO A 758 14.73 -4.62 15.06
CA PRO A 758 14.44 -3.19 14.88
C PRO A 758 12.97 -2.86 15.16
N ALA A 759 12.73 -1.68 15.73
CA ALA A 759 11.36 -1.23 16.00
C ALA A 759 10.49 -1.29 14.74
N GLY A 760 9.27 -1.77 14.88
CA GLY A 760 8.30 -1.91 13.78
C GLY A 760 8.48 -3.11 12.86
N SER A 761 9.64 -3.80 12.86
CA SER A 761 9.90 -4.91 11.93
C SER A 761 9.30 -6.26 12.35
N ASN A 762 8.75 -6.38 13.55
CA ASN A 762 8.25 -7.63 14.12
C ASN A 762 7.24 -8.36 13.23
N ALA A 763 6.19 -7.66 12.77
CA ALA A 763 5.13 -8.23 11.93
C ALA A 763 5.68 -8.74 10.59
N GLY A 764 6.49 -7.94 9.88
CA GLY A 764 7.08 -8.31 8.60
C GLY A 764 8.04 -9.52 8.69
N LEU A 765 8.76 -9.67 9.80
CA LEU A 765 9.62 -10.83 10.04
C LEU A 765 8.79 -12.11 10.29
N LEU A 766 7.70 -12.00 11.05
CA LEU A 766 6.78 -13.13 11.30
C LEU A 766 6.08 -13.57 10.01
N GLU A 767 5.62 -12.65 9.20
CA GLU A 767 5.02 -12.95 7.89
C GLU A 767 6.02 -13.65 6.97
N ARG A 768 7.26 -13.14 6.88
CA ARG A 768 8.32 -13.75 6.07
C ARG A 768 8.64 -15.18 6.51
N LEU A 769 8.71 -15.45 7.81
CA LEU A 769 8.85 -16.80 8.37
C LEU A 769 7.65 -17.68 8.03
N ALA A 770 6.42 -17.15 8.13
CA ALA A 770 5.20 -17.88 7.86
C ALA A 770 5.07 -18.32 6.41
N ARG A 771 5.61 -17.57 5.45
CA ARG A 771 5.64 -17.97 4.03
C ARG A 771 6.26 -19.36 3.82
N ARG A 772 7.18 -19.79 4.68
CA ARG A 772 7.85 -21.10 4.60
C ARG A 772 7.43 -22.06 5.70
N HIS A 773 7.17 -21.56 6.90
CA HIS A 773 6.88 -22.33 8.11
C HIS A 773 5.57 -21.90 8.78
N PRO A 774 4.44 -21.83 8.06
CA PRO A 774 3.21 -21.22 8.58
C PRO A 774 2.73 -21.86 9.88
N ASP A 775 2.67 -23.19 9.91
CA ASP A 775 2.15 -23.92 11.07
C ASP A 775 3.08 -23.84 12.28
N LEU A 776 4.40 -23.85 12.07
CA LEU A 776 5.38 -23.64 13.13
C LEU A 776 5.28 -22.23 13.71
N VAL A 777 5.18 -21.20 12.86
CA VAL A 777 5.05 -19.81 13.32
C VAL A 777 3.75 -19.64 14.10
N TRP A 778 2.65 -20.21 13.60
CA TRP A 778 1.37 -20.21 14.30
C TRP A 778 1.45 -20.83 15.70
N GLU A 779 2.06 -22.01 15.83
CA GLU A 779 2.26 -22.68 17.12
C GLU A 779 2.97 -21.81 18.17
N VAL A 780 3.91 -20.99 17.73
CA VAL A 780 4.67 -20.09 18.62
C VAL A 780 3.92 -18.79 18.88
N LEU A 781 3.26 -18.24 17.86
CA LEU A 781 2.58 -16.95 17.91
C LEU A 781 1.25 -16.99 18.65
N ALA A 782 0.36 -17.98 18.30
CA ALA A 782 -1.02 -17.99 18.73
C ALA A 782 -1.20 -17.92 20.27
N PRO A 783 -0.40 -18.63 21.11
CA PRO A 783 -0.48 -18.50 22.57
C PRO A 783 -0.11 -17.11 23.12
N ARG A 784 0.56 -16.29 22.32
CA ARG A 784 1.09 -14.98 22.75
C ARG A 784 0.28 -13.80 22.21
N LEU A 785 -0.66 -14.01 21.28
CA LEU A 785 -1.43 -12.92 20.63
C LEU A 785 -2.16 -12.00 21.61
N GLU A 786 -2.53 -12.52 22.79
CA GLU A 786 -3.21 -11.75 23.83
C GLU A 786 -2.23 -11.11 24.85
N ASP A 787 -0.93 -11.38 24.74
CA ASP A 787 0.06 -10.80 25.64
C ASP A 787 0.21 -9.29 25.36
N PRO A 788 -0.11 -8.41 26.32
CA PRO A 788 0.03 -6.97 26.14
C PRO A 788 1.49 -6.50 26.00
N GLN A 789 2.46 -7.36 26.32
CA GLN A 789 3.90 -7.05 26.21
C GLN A 789 4.46 -7.34 24.80
N LEU A 790 3.69 -7.95 23.90
CA LEU A 790 4.13 -8.10 22.52
C LEU A 790 4.36 -6.72 21.87
N PRO A 791 5.47 -6.54 21.16
CA PRO A 791 5.79 -5.29 20.48
C PRO A 791 4.97 -5.14 19.16
N LEU A 792 3.68 -5.34 19.25
CA LEU A 792 2.69 -5.25 18.17
C LEU A 792 1.47 -4.46 18.65
N SER A 793 0.97 -3.55 17.84
CA SER A 793 -0.30 -2.87 18.09
C SER A 793 -1.47 -3.87 18.12
N ARG A 794 -2.63 -3.47 18.62
CA ARG A 794 -3.83 -4.31 18.61
C ARG A 794 -4.22 -4.73 17.18
N ALA A 795 -4.20 -3.78 16.27
CA ALA A 795 -4.49 -4.01 14.86
C ALA A 795 -3.46 -4.94 14.21
N GLN A 796 -2.16 -4.73 14.48
CA GLN A 796 -1.09 -5.61 14.00
C GLN A 796 -1.25 -7.05 14.53
N ARG A 797 -1.66 -7.25 15.78
CA ARG A 797 -1.92 -8.60 16.32
C ARG A 797 -3.05 -9.33 15.60
N TRP A 798 -4.11 -8.61 15.27
CA TRP A 798 -5.20 -9.18 14.47
C TRP A 798 -4.74 -9.54 13.06
N ARG A 799 -4.09 -8.60 12.38
CA ARG A 799 -3.60 -8.77 11.01
C ARG A 799 -2.61 -9.93 10.92
N ILE A 800 -1.57 -9.95 11.76
CA ILE A 800 -0.52 -11.00 11.72
C ILE A 800 -1.08 -12.39 12.06
N ALA A 801 -2.11 -12.50 12.90
CA ALA A 801 -2.77 -13.76 13.15
C ALA A 801 -3.42 -14.32 11.88
N GLY A 802 -4.11 -13.47 11.12
CA GLY A 802 -4.67 -13.80 9.82
C GLY A 802 -3.59 -14.15 8.79
N ASP A 803 -2.57 -13.29 8.64
CA ASP A 803 -1.51 -13.44 7.64
C ASP A 803 -0.72 -14.75 7.85
N VAL A 804 -0.31 -15.04 9.09
CA VAL A 804 0.41 -16.28 9.42
C VAL A 804 -0.45 -17.51 9.14
N ALA A 805 -1.71 -17.53 9.60
CA ALA A 805 -2.62 -18.62 9.36
C ALA A 805 -2.93 -18.80 7.87
N GLY A 806 -3.09 -17.70 7.13
CA GLY A 806 -3.41 -17.69 5.70
C GLY A 806 -2.36 -18.36 4.81
N HIS A 807 -1.12 -18.47 5.26
CA HIS A 807 -0.07 -19.20 4.54
C HIS A 807 -0.16 -20.72 4.68
N SER A 808 -0.91 -21.25 5.65
CA SER A 808 -1.10 -22.70 5.84
C SER A 808 -1.96 -23.34 4.75
N ALA A 809 -1.76 -24.63 4.52
CA ALA A 809 -2.65 -25.48 3.71
C ALA A 809 -3.47 -26.46 4.59
N GLU A 810 -3.25 -26.44 5.90
CA GLU A 810 -3.92 -27.31 6.86
C GLU A 810 -5.29 -26.75 7.24
N LEU A 811 -6.39 -27.45 6.88
CA LEU A 811 -7.75 -26.99 7.13
C LEU A 811 -8.08 -26.80 8.63
N GLN A 812 -7.36 -27.51 9.54
CA GLN A 812 -7.50 -27.32 10.98
C GLN A 812 -7.22 -25.87 11.40
N ARG A 813 -6.36 -25.18 10.68
CA ARG A 813 -5.98 -23.78 10.94
C ARG A 813 -7.17 -22.83 10.86
N ILE A 814 -8.19 -23.17 10.06
CA ILE A 814 -9.45 -22.40 9.98
C ILE A 814 -10.13 -22.40 11.35
N ALA A 815 -10.32 -23.59 11.98
CA ALA A 815 -10.96 -23.68 13.28
C ALA A 815 -10.15 -22.95 14.39
N ASP A 816 -8.82 -23.02 14.32
CA ASP A 816 -7.94 -22.34 15.28
C ASP A 816 -8.08 -20.81 15.16
N LEU A 817 -8.14 -20.32 13.92
CA LEU A 817 -8.28 -18.90 13.59
C LEU A 817 -9.65 -18.36 14.02
N GLU A 818 -10.74 -19.09 13.72
CA GLU A 818 -12.11 -18.76 14.12
C GLU A 818 -12.26 -18.75 15.66
N ALA A 819 -11.57 -19.66 16.36
CA ALA A 819 -11.54 -19.67 17.83
C ALA A 819 -10.84 -18.45 18.43
N TYR A 820 -9.76 -17.98 17.80
CA TYR A 820 -9.09 -16.74 18.19
C TYR A 820 -9.96 -15.52 17.89
N GLU A 821 -10.49 -15.43 16.67
CA GLU A 821 -11.35 -14.34 16.21
C GLU A 821 -12.55 -14.14 17.15
N SER A 822 -13.29 -15.22 17.43
CA SER A 822 -14.51 -15.14 18.26
C SER A 822 -14.26 -14.65 19.68
N ARG A 823 -13.06 -14.91 20.24
CA ARG A 823 -12.66 -14.54 21.60
C ARG A 823 -12.08 -13.15 21.68
N SER A 824 -11.27 -12.72 20.69
CA SER A 824 -10.34 -11.61 20.83
C SER A 824 -10.59 -10.47 19.85
N VAL A 825 -11.46 -10.67 18.82
CA VAL A 825 -11.65 -9.71 17.73
C VAL A 825 -13.10 -9.24 17.69
N PRO A 826 -13.36 -7.93 17.79
CA PRO A 826 -14.71 -7.42 17.67
C PRO A 826 -15.28 -7.69 16.26
N PRO A 827 -16.61 -7.84 16.11
CA PRO A 827 -17.24 -8.23 14.84
C PRO A 827 -16.86 -7.35 13.65
N GLU A 828 -16.73 -6.05 13.88
CA GLU A 828 -16.36 -5.04 12.90
C GLU A 828 -14.91 -5.16 12.39
N ALA A 829 -14.02 -5.86 13.11
CA ALA A 829 -12.61 -6.04 12.78
C ALA A 829 -12.30 -7.43 12.17
N ARG A 830 -13.30 -8.22 11.77
CA ARG A 830 -13.13 -9.63 11.38
C ARG A 830 -12.86 -9.89 9.90
N LYS A 831 -12.95 -8.88 9.05
CA LYS A 831 -12.75 -9.01 7.61
C LYS A 831 -11.42 -9.70 7.22
N PRO A 832 -10.23 -9.34 7.78
CA PRO A 832 -8.97 -9.98 7.43
C PRO A 832 -8.95 -11.50 7.68
N PHE A 833 -9.74 -11.99 8.64
CA PHE A 833 -9.82 -13.42 8.94
C PHE A 833 -10.58 -14.20 7.86
N LEU A 834 -11.60 -13.61 7.25
CA LEU A 834 -12.29 -14.22 6.11
C LEU A 834 -11.38 -14.37 4.91
N GLU A 835 -10.51 -13.40 4.65
CA GLU A 835 -9.47 -13.45 3.61
C GLU A 835 -8.47 -14.58 3.89
N SER A 836 -8.05 -14.73 5.14
CA SER A 836 -7.13 -15.77 5.56
C SER A 836 -7.75 -17.18 5.42
N VAL A 837 -9.03 -17.35 5.74
CA VAL A 837 -9.78 -18.59 5.51
C VAL A 837 -9.83 -18.93 4.01
N ALA A 838 -10.08 -17.97 3.15
CA ALA A 838 -10.06 -18.17 1.71
C ALA A 838 -8.65 -18.57 1.22
N ALA A 839 -7.59 -17.94 1.75
CA ALA A 839 -6.20 -18.27 1.45
C ALA A 839 -5.83 -19.70 1.87
N ILE A 840 -6.20 -20.14 3.07
CA ILE A 840 -6.00 -21.53 3.54
C ILE A 840 -6.67 -22.53 2.59
N ARG A 841 -7.92 -22.28 2.22
CA ARG A 841 -8.66 -23.14 1.28
C ARG A 841 -8.01 -23.17 -0.10
N ARG A 842 -7.53 -22.06 -0.60
CA ARG A 842 -6.79 -21.96 -1.87
C ARG A 842 -5.47 -22.75 -1.79
N ASN A 843 -4.70 -22.62 -0.72
CA ASN A 843 -3.47 -23.37 -0.51
C ASN A 843 -3.73 -24.88 -0.47
N GLN A 844 -4.80 -25.29 0.20
CA GLN A 844 -5.23 -26.69 0.21
C GLN A 844 -5.60 -27.19 -1.20
N ARG A 845 -6.29 -26.40 -2.04
CA ARG A 845 -6.54 -26.73 -3.44
C ARG A 845 -5.27 -26.83 -4.26
N ILE A 846 -4.28 -25.98 -4.01
CA ILE A 846 -2.97 -26.10 -4.66
C ILE A 846 -2.36 -27.47 -4.32
N VAL A 847 -2.31 -27.85 -3.06
CA VAL A 847 -1.75 -29.14 -2.62
C VAL A 847 -2.51 -30.31 -3.20
N SER A 848 -3.86 -30.29 -3.16
CA SER A 848 -4.69 -31.44 -3.50
C SER A 848 -4.99 -31.58 -4.99
N ARG A 849 -4.86 -30.55 -5.80
CA ARG A 849 -5.23 -30.53 -7.23
C ARG A 849 -4.10 -30.06 -8.13
N VAL A 850 -3.52 -28.87 -7.86
CA VAL A 850 -2.53 -28.25 -8.75
C VAL A 850 -1.23 -29.07 -8.77
N LEU A 851 -0.67 -29.39 -7.58
CA LEU A 851 0.59 -30.16 -7.50
C LEU A 851 0.50 -31.55 -8.16
N PRO A 852 -0.56 -32.36 -7.94
CA PRO A 852 -0.72 -33.63 -8.65
C PRO A 852 -0.83 -33.48 -10.17
N ASP A 853 -1.39 -32.39 -10.68
CA ASP A 853 -1.46 -32.12 -12.13
C ASP A 853 -0.08 -31.74 -12.69
N VAL A 854 0.67 -30.91 -11.96
CA VAL A 854 2.07 -30.57 -12.27
C VAL A 854 2.94 -31.83 -12.29
N ASP A 855 2.81 -32.72 -11.30
CA ASP A 855 3.57 -33.97 -11.22
C ASP A 855 3.30 -34.89 -12.43
N ARG A 856 2.02 -35.05 -12.81
CA ARG A 856 1.65 -35.80 -14.00
C ARG A 856 2.24 -35.18 -15.27
N TRP A 857 2.20 -33.87 -15.39
CA TRP A 857 2.77 -33.18 -16.54
C TRP A 857 4.29 -33.40 -16.64
N ILE A 858 5.04 -33.28 -15.53
CA ILE A 858 6.48 -33.54 -15.46
C ILE A 858 6.79 -34.99 -15.82
N ALA A 859 6.05 -35.96 -15.24
CA ALA A 859 6.25 -37.39 -15.49
C ALA A 859 6.11 -37.75 -16.99
N THR A 860 5.10 -37.21 -17.69
CA THR A 860 4.87 -37.48 -19.11
C THR A 860 6.02 -36.99 -20.01
N ARG A 861 6.72 -35.91 -19.62
CA ARG A 861 7.84 -35.35 -20.38
C ARG A 861 9.19 -35.95 -20.03
N SER A 862 9.38 -36.43 -18.81
CA SER A 862 10.56 -37.18 -18.41
C SER A 862 10.69 -38.52 -19.14
N VAL A 863 9.57 -39.10 -19.57
CA VAL A 863 9.53 -40.34 -20.37
C VAL A 863 9.79 -40.07 -21.87
N ALA A 864 9.52 -38.84 -22.33
CA ALA A 864 9.65 -38.43 -23.73
C ALA A 864 11.04 -37.86 -24.09
N ALA A 865 12.03 -37.84 -23.18
CA ALA A 865 13.39 -37.43 -23.52
C ALA A 865 13.95 -38.34 -24.58
N PRO A 866 14.48 -37.84 -25.73
CA PRO A 866 14.93 -38.70 -26.84
C PRO A 866 16.10 -39.56 -26.35
N ARG A 867 16.03 -40.83 -26.66
CA ARG A 867 17.23 -41.71 -26.71
C ARG A 867 18.22 -40.98 -27.62
N ALA A 868 19.32 -40.53 -27.06
CA ALA A 868 20.41 -39.98 -27.85
C ALA A 868 20.76 -40.93 -29.01
N PRO A 869 21.09 -40.39 -30.21
CA PRO A 869 21.45 -41.19 -31.36
C PRO A 869 22.71 -42.04 -31.13
#